data_838331ce0e6f87c116a9e64bfd18aa7e
#
_entry.id   838331ce0e6f87c116a9e64bfd18aa7e
#
_cell.length_a   1.000
_cell.length_b   1.000
_cell.length_c   1.000
_cell.angle_alpha   90.00
_cell.angle_beta   90.00
_cell.angle_gamma   90.00
#
_symmetry.space_group_name_H-M   'P 1'
#
loop_
_entity.id
_entity.type
_entity.pdbx_description
1 polymer ?
#
loop_
_entity_poly.entity_id
_entity_poly.type
_entity_poly.pdbx_seq_one_letter_code
_entity_poly.pdbx_strand_id
1 'polypeptide(L)'
;MKKTLKYIAFGLLGLFALLLVVVGYVAATFNPNDYKSLIVKLVQEKKQRTLDLEGDIKLTFWPKLGADLGKVKLSEHNSAREFASINNAKVSLAVLPLLKKELVVDTVYLDGLNVTAIRHKDGSTNFDDLMSKDEEASEQIKFDIDGVNVTNTEVRFIDEMQDTVYMVKQFNLKTGHVALATPFDVKTSFELVTQKPKANANINVSGNFMADVEHQHFVAKKLDASISGVIASLKNANITLAGDIDVKPENMELLVDGLKFAINGDQEGAKIALNLSAPKLTMQKNVVTGKQADISFSQEKGNDKMNAKLSLADVKGSPQSIQSSGVTGELSAKQGAREVQGKFSSPFTGNIEKLVFDLPKLAGNLNITDPALPKGGMQGTFNLNLHSDLKQEKINTDLAIDVDDLHIKGNVGIASFSNPAFLFNLDLNKLDADKYMTKSDKPADTKSGDTPIDLGALKKLNAEGSLHIGDLKVANIKTNDVNLKLNANQGFVELAPFSASLYQGKMNGSLKVDARNTPKIAFKQNMSSISIEPLLIDAINNHMLSGKGTLNVDISTQGNTVNALKKALNGTAAIDLADGAVKGIDVAGTIRGVKDKLNFMKQSNVTGDKSKKTDFTEMSASFNIRNGVAHNEDLNIKAPLFRIGGDGDVDIANQTINYTAKPTVVNSLKGQGGSDLGILNGLTIPIKVTGTFAKPNYALDFSGLAAGIAKNKLLENVGGAKGDAIKSLINGNKADAIKSLIGGGNKTAPAQEAAPAGDAATQTPAPTTAPEDKVKKKLNKLLGF
;
A
#
# COMPACT_ATOMS: atom_id res chain seq x y z
N MET A 1 6.87 -32.55 6.59
CA MET A 1 7.05 -33.32 5.36
C MET A 1 8.38 -34.12 5.33
N LYS A 2 9.57 -33.57 5.58
CA LYS A 2 10.85 -34.33 5.50
C LYS A 2 10.96 -35.52 6.51
N LYS A 3 10.37 -35.44 7.69
CA LYS A 3 10.43 -36.53 8.69
C LYS A 3 9.47 -37.70 8.35
N THR A 4 8.27 -37.38 7.83
CA THR A 4 7.26 -38.39 7.46
C THR A 4 7.66 -39.23 6.25
N LEU A 5 8.26 -38.59 5.20
CA LEU A 5 8.81 -39.33 4.05
C LEU A 5 9.95 -40.29 4.48
N LYS A 6 10.75 -39.87 5.46
CA LYS A 6 11.85 -40.68 6.01
C LYS A 6 11.34 -41.92 6.75
N TYR A 7 10.23 -41.77 7.48
CA TYR A 7 9.61 -42.90 8.20
C TYR A 7 8.93 -43.89 7.23
N ILE A 8 8.28 -43.41 6.17
CA ILE A 8 7.71 -44.27 5.13
C ILE A 8 8.82 -45.04 4.41
N ALA A 9 9.93 -44.38 4.05
CA ALA A 9 11.09 -45.00 3.43
C ALA A 9 11.73 -46.05 4.35
N PHE A 10 11.90 -45.77 5.63
CA PHE A 10 12.45 -46.72 6.62
C PHE A 10 11.49 -47.88 6.92
N GLY A 11 10.17 -47.66 6.96
CA GLY A 11 9.17 -48.73 7.11
C GLY A 11 9.20 -49.71 5.93
N LEU A 12 9.31 -49.19 4.72
CA LEU A 12 9.49 -50.01 3.50
C LEU A 12 10.83 -50.73 3.50
N LEU A 13 11.90 -50.07 4.01
CA LEU A 13 13.24 -50.70 4.13
C LEU A 13 13.26 -51.81 5.20
N GLY A 14 12.54 -51.61 6.33
CA GLY A 14 12.38 -52.62 7.37
C GLY A 14 11.60 -53.85 6.89
N LEU A 15 10.49 -53.63 6.18
CA LEU A 15 9.73 -54.73 5.54
C LEU A 15 10.61 -55.48 4.51
N PHE A 16 11.42 -54.76 3.75
CA PHE A 16 12.35 -55.30 2.78
C PHE A 16 13.48 -56.08 3.46
N ALA A 17 14.06 -55.60 4.55
CA ALA A 17 15.07 -56.30 5.33
C ALA A 17 14.52 -57.60 5.96
N LEU A 18 13.28 -57.57 6.47
CA LEU A 18 12.59 -58.75 6.97
C LEU A 18 12.38 -59.79 5.86
N LEU A 19 11.96 -59.33 4.69
CA LEU A 19 11.75 -60.20 3.54
C LEU A 19 13.07 -60.84 3.05
N LEU A 20 14.17 -60.10 3.08
CA LEU A 20 15.52 -60.62 2.74
C LEU A 20 16.04 -61.63 3.73
N VAL A 21 15.82 -61.44 5.05
CA VAL A 21 16.16 -62.42 6.07
C VAL A 21 15.37 -63.74 5.88
N VAL A 22 14.09 -63.61 5.59
CA VAL A 22 13.22 -64.77 5.32
C VAL A 22 13.67 -65.52 4.07
N VAL A 23 13.98 -64.82 3.01
CA VAL A 23 14.41 -65.43 1.72
C VAL A 23 15.81 -66.05 1.84
N GLY A 24 16.75 -65.41 2.52
CA GLY A 24 18.10 -65.92 2.74
C GLY A 24 18.06 -67.26 3.51
N TYR A 25 17.18 -67.38 4.48
CA TYR A 25 16.99 -68.62 5.24
C TYR A 25 16.36 -69.75 4.39
N VAL A 26 15.38 -69.42 3.53
CA VAL A 26 14.73 -70.35 2.62
C VAL A 26 15.67 -70.88 1.51
N ALA A 27 16.57 -70.05 1.01
CA ALA A 27 17.55 -70.46 0.01
C ALA A 27 18.59 -71.44 0.52
N ALA A 28 18.78 -71.55 1.80
CA ALA A 28 19.73 -72.50 2.45
C ALA A 28 19.24 -73.93 2.52
N THR A 29 17.93 -74.20 2.26
CA THR A 29 17.34 -75.51 2.47
C THR A 29 16.50 -75.95 1.28
N PHE A 30 16.70 -77.16 0.79
CA PHE A 30 16.25 -77.70 -0.48
C PHE A 30 14.71 -77.74 -0.72
N ASN A 31 13.89 -77.71 0.30
CA ASN A 31 12.44 -77.62 0.16
C ASN A 31 11.94 -76.34 0.88
N PRO A 32 11.67 -75.25 0.14
CA PRO A 32 11.25 -73.98 0.77
C PRO A 32 9.92 -74.13 1.53
N ASN A 33 9.07 -75.11 1.19
CA ASN A 33 7.79 -75.33 1.87
C ASN A 33 7.94 -75.94 3.27
N ASP A 34 9.04 -76.70 3.52
CA ASP A 34 9.33 -77.26 4.84
C ASP A 34 9.63 -76.17 5.91
N TYR A 35 10.09 -75.01 5.46
CA TYR A 35 10.43 -73.84 6.29
C TYR A 35 9.26 -72.88 6.41
N LYS A 36 8.17 -73.03 5.67
CA LYS A 36 7.03 -72.10 5.69
C LYS A 36 6.46 -71.93 7.09
N SER A 37 6.22 -73.04 7.81
CA SER A 37 5.72 -73.03 9.20
C SER A 37 6.71 -72.38 10.19
N LEU A 38 8.01 -72.57 9.99
CA LEU A 38 9.07 -71.98 10.78
C LEU A 38 9.16 -70.47 10.55
N ILE A 39 9.08 -70.01 9.32
CA ILE A 39 9.09 -68.58 8.96
C ILE A 39 7.89 -67.86 9.58
N VAL A 40 6.68 -68.42 9.43
CA VAL A 40 5.45 -67.90 10.01
C VAL A 40 5.59 -67.78 11.56
N LYS A 41 6.10 -68.86 12.20
CA LYS A 41 6.32 -68.87 13.63
C LYS A 41 7.36 -67.86 14.07
N LEU A 42 8.48 -67.71 13.38
CA LEU A 42 9.52 -66.73 13.69
C LEU A 42 9.00 -65.28 13.63
N VAL A 43 8.22 -64.92 12.60
CA VAL A 43 7.58 -63.62 12.48
C VAL A 43 6.62 -63.38 13.61
N GLN A 44 5.81 -64.39 14.01
CA GLN A 44 4.89 -64.29 15.13
C GLN A 44 5.64 -64.12 16.47
N GLU A 45 6.73 -64.86 16.68
CA GLU A 45 7.51 -64.78 17.92
C GLU A 45 8.31 -63.49 18.03
N LYS A 46 8.97 -63.06 16.94
CA LYS A 46 9.86 -61.88 16.96
C LYS A 46 9.15 -60.54 16.82
N LYS A 47 8.07 -60.48 16.00
CA LYS A 47 7.37 -59.23 15.69
C LYS A 47 5.90 -59.22 16.13
N GLN A 48 5.40 -60.33 16.74
CA GLN A 48 4.01 -60.50 17.18
C GLN A 48 3.00 -60.18 16.04
N ARG A 49 3.37 -60.51 14.82
CA ARG A 49 2.57 -60.37 13.61
C ARG A 49 2.31 -61.72 12.97
N THR A 50 1.12 -61.91 12.39
CA THR A 50 0.80 -63.07 11.61
C THR A 50 1.27 -62.87 10.18
N LEU A 51 2.19 -63.75 9.73
CA LEU A 51 2.58 -63.84 8.30
C LEU A 51 1.79 -64.97 7.68
N ASP A 52 1.05 -64.67 6.61
CA ASP A 52 0.35 -65.65 5.79
C ASP A 52 1.01 -65.74 4.40
N LEU A 53 1.46 -66.95 4.06
CA LEU A 53 2.05 -67.26 2.75
C LEU A 53 1.04 -68.16 2.01
N GLU A 54 0.22 -67.53 1.12
CA GLU A 54 -0.80 -68.25 0.34
C GLU A 54 -0.15 -69.05 -0.77
N GLY A 55 -0.42 -70.34 -0.81
CA GLY A 55 0.11 -71.30 -1.84
C GLY A 55 1.52 -71.80 -1.53
N ASP A 56 2.05 -72.66 -2.42
CA ASP A 56 3.38 -73.22 -2.30
C ASP A 56 4.48 -72.27 -2.80
N ILE A 57 5.60 -72.25 -2.12
CA ILE A 57 6.80 -71.53 -2.54
C ILE A 57 7.39 -72.30 -3.74
N LYS A 58 7.43 -71.68 -4.91
CA LYS A 58 7.89 -72.29 -6.15
C LYS A 58 9.35 -71.89 -6.41
N LEU A 59 10.24 -72.87 -6.59
CA LEU A 59 11.60 -72.60 -7.04
C LEU A 59 11.64 -72.43 -8.54
N THR A 60 12.35 -71.42 -9.04
CA THR A 60 12.65 -71.19 -10.44
C THR A 60 14.15 -71.40 -10.67
N PHE A 61 14.52 -72.08 -11.75
CA PHE A 61 15.91 -72.48 -12.01
C PHE A 61 16.48 -71.82 -13.28
N TRP A 62 15.66 -71.12 -14.05
CA TRP A 62 16.09 -70.47 -15.30
C TRP A 62 15.32 -69.15 -15.52
N PRO A 63 15.98 -68.06 -15.93
CA PRO A 63 17.43 -67.88 -16.20
C PRO A 63 18.26 -67.74 -14.92
N LYS A 64 17.62 -67.54 -13.77
CA LYS A 64 18.25 -67.41 -12.45
C LYS A 64 17.56 -68.34 -11.47
N LEU A 65 18.31 -68.85 -10.49
CA LEU A 65 17.71 -69.56 -9.35
C LEU A 65 16.89 -68.56 -8.54
N GLY A 66 15.64 -68.87 -8.30
CA GLY A 66 14.76 -67.97 -7.53
C GLY A 66 13.68 -68.71 -6.77
N ALA A 67 13.06 -68.02 -5.85
CA ALA A 67 11.87 -68.45 -5.11
C ALA A 67 10.72 -67.52 -5.43
N ASP A 68 9.59 -68.07 -5.86
CA ASP A 68 8.33 -67.39 -6.02
C ASP A 68 7.48 -67.69 -4.78
N LEU A 69 7.31 -66.70 -3.91
CA LEU A 69 6.56 -66.82 -2.66
C LEU A 69 5.05 -66.70 -2.87
N GLY A 70 4.66 -66.29 -4.07
CA GLY A 70 3.25 -66.03 -4.36
C GLY A 70 2.70 -64.88 -3.57
N LYS A 71 1.48 -65.01 -3.09
CA LYS A 71 0.80 -64.01 -2.33
C LYS A 71 1.22 -64.05 -0.84
N VAL A 72 1.58 -62.90 -0.28
CA VAL A 72 2.05 -62.74 1.09
C VAL A 72 1.17 -61.74 1.81
N LYS A 73 0.74 -62.04 3.02
CA LYS A 73 0.03 -61.09 3.89
C LYS A 73 0.73 -60.98 5.26
N LEU A 74 0.76 -59.76 5.78
CA LEU A 74 1.31 -59.48 7.11
C LEU A 74 0.25 -58.72 7.92
N SER A 75 -0.03 -59.20 9.13
CA SER A 75 -0.95 -58.52 10.04
C SER A 75 -0.33 -57.31 10.72
N GLU A 76 -1.14 -56.47 11.32
CA GLU A 76 -0.69 -55.47 12.31
C GLU A 76 -0.11 -56.19 13.54
N HIS A 77 0.68 -55.43 14.32
CA HIS A 77 1.24 -55.90 15.57
C HIS A 77 0.13 -56.28 16.56
N ASN A 78 0.21 -57.49 17.14
CA ASN A 78 -0.79 -58.05 18.06
C ASN A 78 -2.24 -58.01 17.55
N SER A 79 -2.47 -58.08 16.25
CA SER A 79 -3.79 -57.99 15.63
C SER A 79 -3.90 -58.91 14.42
N ALA A 80 -5.13 -59.38 14.14
CA ALA A 80 -5.43 -60.12 12.89
C ALA A 80 -5.68 -59.19 11.70
N ARG A 81 -5.72 -57.86 11.90
CA ARG A 81 -5.96 -56.86 10.84
C ARG A 81 -4.75 -56.82 9.88
N GLU A 82 -5.02 -56.78 8.59
CA GLU A 82 -3.98 -56.74 7.56
C GLU A 82 -3.25 -55.37 7.63
N PHE A 83 -1.93 -55.39 7.81
CA PHE A 83 -1.03 -54.27 7.68
C PHE A 83 -0.53 -54.11 6.27
N ALA A 84 -0.07 -55.23 5.68
CA ALA A 84 0.44 -55.28 4.32
C ALA A 84 0.11 -56.56 3.60
N SER A 85 -0.11 -56.51 2.29
CA SER A 85 -0.23 -57.65 1.42
C SER A 85 0.52 -57.44 0.12
N ILE A 86 1.03 -58.50 -0.46
CA ILE A 86 1.74 -58.52 -1.74
C ILE A 86 1.08 -59.60 -2.60
N ASN A 87 0.72 -59.24 -3.87
CA ASN A 87 0.12 -60.22 -4.78
C ASN A 87 1.13 -61.25 -5.28
N ASN A 88 2.35 -60.82 -5.51
CA ASN A 88 3.43 -61.70 -5.90
C ASN A 88 4.77 -61.20 -5.44
N ALA A 89 5.51 -61.98 -4.68
CA ALA A 89 6.86 -61.70 -4.21
C ALA A 89 7.80 -62.78 -4.78
N LYS A 90 8.83 -62.34 -5.54
CA LYS A 90 9.87 -63.22 -6.10
C LYS A 90 11.25 -62.73 -5.74
N VAL A 91 12.14 -63.65 -5.44
CA VAL A 91 13.53 -63.38 -5.16
C VAL A 91 14.40 -64.27 -6.03
N SER A 92 15.38 -63.69 -6.71
CA SER A 92 16.41 -64.44 -7.44
C SER A 92 17.70 -64.47 -6.63
N LEU A 93 18.42 -65.59 -6.73
CA LEU A 93 19.72 -65.80 -6.10
C LEU A 93 20.81 -65.93 -7.16
N ALA A 94 21.97 -65.34 -6.86
CA ALA A 94 23.14 -65.48 -7.72
C ALA A 94 23.71 -66.92 -7.63
N VAL A 95 23.75 -67.65 -8.78
CA VAL A 95 24.12 -69.08 -8.81
C VAL A 95 25.64 -69.29 -8.48
N LEU A 96 26.53 -68.43 -8.97
CA LEU A 96 27.96 -68.57 -8.75
C LEU A 96 28.38 -68.43 -7.28
N PRO A 97 27.93 -67.44 -6.50
CA PRO A 97 28.14 -67.38 -5.06
C PRO A 97 27.57 -68.57 -4.30
N LEU A 98 26.44 -69.08 -4.73
CA LEU A 98 25.79 -70.25 -4.10
C LEU A 98 26.66 -71.50 -4.15
N LEU A 99 27.43 -71.68 -5.22
CA LEU A 99 28.42 -72.76 -5.35
C LEU A 99 29.54 -72.64 -4.28
N LYS A 100 29.78 -71.46 -3.72
CA LYS A 100 30.72 -71.20 -2.65
C LYS A 100 30.04 -71.17 -1.27
N LYS A 101 28.79 -71.49 -1.19
CA LYS A 101 27.91 -71.42 0.00
C LYS A 101 27.68 -69.98 0.50
N GLU A 102 27.80 -69.00 -0.43
CA GLU A 102 27.47 -67.58 -0.17
C GLU A 102 26.08 -67.29 -0.73
N LEU A 103 25.22 -66.74 0.10
CA LEU A 103 23.86 -66.37 -0.30
C LEU A 103 23.87 -64.89 -0.74
N VAL A 104 23.86 -64.69 -2.06
CA VAL A 104 23.78 -63.38 -2.67
C VAL A 104 22.39 -63.25 -3.33
N VAL A 105 21.59 -62.30 -2.86
CA VAL A 105 20.31 -61.95 -3.47
C VAL A 105 20.59 -61.19 -4.76
N ASP A 106 20.16 -61.73 -5.87
CA ASP A 106 20.38 -61.12 -7.18
C ASP A 106 19.30 -60.02 -7.45
N THR A 107 18.07 -60.40 -7.50
CA THR A 107 16.98 -59.47 -7.82
C THR A 107 15.74 -59.76 -6.99
N VAL A 108 15.10 -58.68 -6.49
CA VAL A 108 13.82 -58.75 -5.77
C VAL A 108 12.72 -58.18 -6.67
N TYR A 109 11.66 -58.97 -6.86
CA TYR A 109 10.46 -58.57 -7.59
C TYR A 109 9.27 -58.57 -6.62
N LEU A 110 8.61 -57.41 -6.49
CA LEU A 110 7.36 -57.28 -5.73
C LEU A 110 6.28 -56.73 -6.66
N ASP A 111 5.16 -57.39 -6.74
CA ASP A 111 4.03 -56.92 -7.53
C ASP A 111 2.77 -56.84 -6.68
N GLY A 112 2.09 -55.69 -6.74
CA GLY A 112 0.83 -55.49 -6.02
C GLY A 112 1.00 -55.43 -4.50
N LEU A 113 2.08 -54.78 -3.99
CA LEU A 113 2.24 -54.50 -2.58
C LEU A 113 1.19 -53.46 -2.15
N ASN A 114 0.41 -53.80 -1.10
CA ASN A 114 -0.59 -52.94 -0.49
C ASN A 114 -0.23 -52.73 0.98
N VAL A 115 -0.10 -51.49 1.43
CA VAL A 115 0.30 -51.16 2.79
C VAL A 115 -0.64 -50.13 3.38
N THR A 116 -1.13 -50.35 4.62
CA THR A 116 -1.84 -49.34 5.38
C THR A 116 -0.99 -48.93 6.60
N ALA A 117 -0.34 -47.81 6.49
CA ALA A 117 0.44 -47.20 7.56
C ALA A 117 -0.41 -46.15 8.30
N ILE A 118 -0.35 -46.14 9.62
CA ILE A 118 -1.13 -45.24 10.48
C ILE A 118 -0.17 -44.54 11.44
N ARG A 119 -0.27 -43.22 11.53
CA ARG A 119 0.31 -42.44 12.63
C ARG A 119 -0.83 -41.99 13.55
N HIS A 120 -0.80 -42.46 14.79
CA HIS A 120 -1.80 -42.15 15.79
C HIS A 120 -1.65 -40.74 16.37
N LYS A 121 -2.65 -40.26 17.10
CA LYS A 121 -2.66 -38.91 17.69
C LYS A 121 -1.54 -38.67 18.72
N ASP A 122 -1.04 -39.72 19.34
CA ASP A 122 0.09 -39.68 20.27
C ASP A 122 1.46 -39.71 19.58
N GLY A 123 1.49 -39.79 18.26
CA GLY A 123 2.69 -39.85 17.43
C GLY A 123 3.25 -41.25 17.19
N SER A 124 2.74 -42.29 17.84
CA SER A 124 3.09 -43.67 17.57
C SER A 124 2.61 -44.12 16.20
N THR A 125 3.22 -45.18 15.63
CA THR A 125 2.80 -45.71 14.36
C THR A 125 2.47 -47.19 14.45
N ASN A 126 1.61 -47.70 13.57
CA ASN A 126 1.30 -49.13 13.51
C ASN A 126 2.43 -49.98 12.90
N PHE A 127 3.60 -49.40 12.68
CA PHE A 127 4.80 -50.07 12.17
C PHE A 127 6.09 -49.80 12.98
N ASP A 128 5.99 -49.21 14.20
CA ASP A 128 7.14 -48.94 15.09
C ASP A 128 7.92 -50.20 15.44
N ASP A 129 7.21 -51.31 15.62
CA ASP A 129 7.81 -52.64 15.92
C ASP A 129 8.70 -53.16 14.77
N LEU A 130 8.41 -52.77 13.52
CA LEU A 130 9.23 -53.12 12.37
C LEU A 130 10.50 -52.29 12.26
N MET A 131 10.54 -51.14 12.94
CA MET A 131 11.65 -50.17 12.91
C MET A 131 12.58 -50.30 14.13
N SER A 132 12.17 -51.02 15.17
CA SER A 132 13.02 -51.27 16.36
C SER A 132 14.26 -52.04 15.95
N LYS A 133 15.46 -51.53 16.29
CA LYS A 133 16.73 -52.27 16.14
C LYS A 133 16.75 -53.37 17.17
N ASP A 134 16.73 -54.63 16.74
CA ASP A 134 17.12 -55.76 17.62
C ASP A 134 18.63 -55.62 17.88
N GLU A 135 19.05 -55.35 19.12
CA GLU A 135 20.43 -55.08 19.50
C GLU A 135 21.38 -56.30 19.35
N GLU A 136 20.90 -57.47 18.96
CA GLU A 136 21.68 -58.70 18.93
C GLU A 136 22.06 -59.23 17.53
N ALA A 137 21.85 -58.53 16.45
CA ALA A 137 22.20 -59.04 15.11
C ALA A 137 23.15 -58.10 14.37
N SER A 138 24.41 -58.07 14.77
CA SER A 138 25.46 -57.40 14.01
C SER A 138 26.42 -58.41 13.33
N GLU A 139 25.92 -59.32 12.56
CA GLU A 139 26.69 -59.70 11.36
C GLU A 139 26.25 -58.78 10.24
N GLN A 140 27.20 -57.97 9.75
CA GLN A 140 27.01 -57.03 8.63
C GLN A 140 26.42 -57.78 7.44
N ILE A 141 25.11 -57.77 7.27
CA ILE A 141 24.47 -58.22 6.04
C ILE A 141 25.01 -57.27 4.96
N LYS A 142 25.95 -57.72 4.14
CA LYS A 142 26.36 -56.98 2.97
C LYS A 142 25.19 -56.92 2.01
N PHE A 143 24.52 -55.74 1.99
CA PHE A 143 23.52 -55.45 0.96
C PHE A 143 24.21 -55.37 -0.40
N ASP A 144 24.06 -56.41 -1.19
CA ASP A 144 24.59 -56.52 -2.55
C ASP A 144 23.48 -57.18 -3.39
N ILE A 145 22.67 -56.33 -4.05
CA ILE A 145 21.47 -56.77 -4.78
C ILE A 145 21.55 -56.24 -6.21
N ASP A 146 21.54 -57.10 -7.21
CA ASP A 146 21.63 -56.71 -8.62
C ASP A 146 20.46 -55.86 -9.11
N GLY A 147 19.32 -55.93 -8.42
CA GLY A 147 18.21 -55.04 -8.71
C GLY A 147 16.97 -55.24 -7.84
N VAL A 148 16.19 -54.19 -7.74
CA VAL A 148 14.86 -54.19 -7.12
C VAL A 148 13.85 -53.78 -8.16
N ASN A 149 12.79 -54.56 -8.32
CA ASN A 149 11.67 -54.25 -9.21
C ASN A 149 10.37 -54.35 -8.42
N VAL A 150 9.75 -53.21 -8.16
CA VAL A 150 8.48 -53.09 -7.48
C VAL A 150 7.45 -52.54 -8.48
N THR A 151 6.31 -53.17 -8.59
CA THR A 151 5.24 -52.76 -9.51
C THR A 151 3.88 -52.74 -8.80
N ASN A 152 2.99 -51.88 -9.29
CA ASN A 152 1.58 -51.83 -8.86
C ASN A 152 1.38 -51.69 -7.34
N THR A 153 2.27 -50.98 -6.64
CA THR A 153 2.20 -50.83 -5.19
C THR A 153 1.23 -49.69 -4.81
N GLU A 154 0.43 -49.95 -3.77
CA GLU A 154 -0.40 -48.94 -3.13
C GLU A 154 0.00 -48.78 -1.67
N VAL A 155 0.19 -47.52 -1.23
CA VAL A 155 0.44 -47.21 0.17
C VAL A 155 -0.59 -46.18 0.61
N ARG A 156 -1.32 -46.52 1.65
CA ARG A 156 -2.25 -45.63 2.32
C ARG A 156 -1.64 -45.22 3.68
N PHE A 157 -1.26 -43.96 3.79
CA PHE A 157 -0.79 -43.39 5.07
C PHE A 157 -1.86 -42.52 5.70
N ILE A 158 -2.35 -42.92 6.85
CA ILE A 158 -3.35 -42.21 7.66
C ILE A 158 -2.62 -41.45 8.75
N ASP A 159 -2.66 -40.14 8.68
CA ASP A 159 -2.07 -39.27 9.69
C ASP A 159 -3.18 -38.70 10.60
N GLU A 160 -3.42 -39.35 11.73
CA GLU A 160 -4.44 -38.92 12.69
C GLU A 160 -4.04 -37.63 13.43
N MET A 161 -2.74 -37.29 13.52
CA MET A 161 -2.27 -36.02 14.09
C MET A 161 -2.63 -34.81 13.24
N GLN A 162 -2.55 -34.97 11.91
CA GLN A 162 -2.85 -33.88 10.95
C GLN A 162 -4.24 -34.01 10.34
N ASP A 163 -5.02 -35.00 10.73
CA ASP A 163 -6.34 -35.32 10.17
C ASP A 163 -6.29 -35.35 8.63
N THR A 164 -5.36 -36.13 8.07
CA THR A 164 -5.19 -36.25 6.63
C THR A 164 -4.80 -37.65 6.21
N VAL A 165 -5.11 -38.00 4.96
CA VAL A 165 -4.75 -39.26 4.35
C VAL A 165 -3.93 -39.00 3.09
N TYR A 166 -2.78 -39.65 3.01
CA TYR A 166 -1.92 -39.68 1.85
C TYR A 166 -2.08 -41.06 1.18
N MET A 167 -2.40 -41.06 -0.11
CA MET A 167 -2.47 -42.27 -0.90
C MET A 167 -1.43 -42.21 -1.99
N VAL A 168 -0.50 -43.16 -1.97
CA VAL A 168 0.45 -43.42 -3.07
C VAL A 168 -0.12 -44.58 -3.85
N LYS A 169 -0.45 -44.35 -5.12
CA LYS A 169 -1.01 -45.35 -6.00
C LYS A 169 -0.07 -45.65 -7.17
N GLN A 170 -0.18 -46.86 -7.71
CA GLN A 170 0.60 -47.29 -8.87
C GLN A 170 2.11 -47.00 -8.70
N PHE A 171 2.61 -47.18 -7.46
CA PHE A 171 4.03 -47.02 -7.23
C PHE A 171 4.82 -48.13 -7.94
N ASN A 172 5.75 -47.66 -8.77
CA ASN A 172 6.67 -48.52 -9.50
C ASN A 172 8.08 -48.07 -9.19
N LEU A 173 8.96 -48.99 -8.88
CA LEU A 173 10.39 -48.78 -8.63
C LEU A 173 11.21 -49.79 -9.38
N LYS A 174 12.18 -49.34 -10.14
CA LYS A 174 13.20 -50.18 -10.74
C LYS A 174 14.58 -49.62 -10.38
N THR A 175 15.45 -50.47 -9.85
CA THR A 175 16.83 -50.07 -9.58
C THR A 175 17.81 -50.89 -10.44
N GLY A 176 19.02 -50.39 -10.60
CA GLY A 176 20.18 -51.19 -10.96
C GLY A 176 20.74 -51.93 -9.76
N HIS A 177 22.00 -52.33 -9.85
CA HIS A 177 22.74 -52.99 -8.78
C HIS A 177 22.87 -52.09 -7.54
N VAL A 178 22.30 -52.49 -6.41
CA VAL A 178 22.26 -51.75 -5.17
C VAL A 178 23.25 -52.32 -4.17
N ALA A 179 24.32 -51.62 -3.91
CA ALA A 179 25.28 -51.92 -2.85
C ALA A 179 25.64 -50.67 -2.04
N LEU A 180 26.05 -50.82 -0.82
CA LEU A 180 26.43 -49.73 0.06
C LEU A 180 27.56 -48.90 -0.57
N ALA A 181 27.44 -47.57 -0.51
CA ALA A 181 28.41 -46.62 -1.01
C ALA A 181 28.75 -46.76 -2.53
N THR A 182 27.91 -47.45 -3.30
CA THR A 182 28.10 -47.58 -4.75
C THR A 182 26.94 -46.90 -5.52
N PRO A 183 27.21 -46.26 -6.66
CA PRO A 183 26.17 -45.65 -7.46
C PRO A 183 25.26 -46.70 -8.12
N PHE A 184 23.95 -46.48 -8.09
CA PHE A 184 22.94 -47.32 -8.73
C PHE A 184 21.88 -46.50 -9.44
N ASP A 185 21.35 -47.04 -10.52
CA ASP A 185 20.27 -46.39 -11.24
C ASP A 185 18.95 -46.59 -10.53
N VAL A 186 18.14 -45.55 -10.51
CA VAL A 186 16.76 -45.57 -9.98
C VAL A 186 15.82 -45.02 -11.01
N LYS A 187 14.70 -45.70 -11.19
CA LYS A 187 13.53 -45.18 -11.91
C LYS A 187 12.29 -45.51 -11.10
N THR A 188 11.57 -44.46 -10.67
CA THR A 188 10.33 -44.60 -9.89
C THR A 188 9.25 -43.72 -10.45
N SER A 189 7.99 -44.21 -10.36
CA SER A 189 6.80 -43.44 -10.72
C SER A 189 5.65 -43.81 -9.80
N PHE A 190 4.83 -42.80 -9.44
CA PHE A 190 3.64 -43.02 -8.63
C PHE A 190 2.65 -41.86 -8.73
N GLU A 191 1.38 -42.10 -8.41
CA GLU A 191 0.37 -41.09 -8.18
C GLU A 191 0.24 -40.80 -6.69
N LEU A 192 0.36 -39.56 -6.29
CA LEU A 192 0.13 -39.06 -4.91
C LEU A 192 -1.24 -38.37 -4.83
N VAL A 193 -2.13 -38.87 -3.97
CA VAL A 193 -3.43 -38.28 -3.70
C VAL A 193 -3.52 -37.88 -2.24
N THR A 194 -3.87 -36.63 -1.96
CA THR A 194 -4.11 -36.12 -0.59
C THR A 194 -5.17 -35.03 -0.60
N GLN A 195 -5.86 -34.85 0.55
CA GLN A 195 -6.91 -33.85 0.72
C GLN A 195 -6.40 -32.55 1.37
N LYS A 196 -5.40 -32.66 2.27
CA LYS A 196 -4.82 -31.54 3.04
C LYS A 196 -3.29 -31.62 3.03
N PRO A 197 -2.58 -30.78 2.25
CA PRO A 197 -3.08 -29.94 1.16
C PRO A 197 -3.65 -30.79 0.00
N LYS A 198 -4.64 -30.29 -0.71
CA LYS A 198 -5.22 -31.00 -1.84
C LYS A 198 -4.17 -31.25 -2.91
N ALA A 199 -3.90 -32.51 -3.22
CA ALA A 199 -3.05 -32.88 -4.33
C ALA A 199 -3.58 -34.14 -5.03
N ASN A 200 -3.43 -34.17 -6.34
CA ASN A 200 -3.56 -35.34 -7.17
C ASN A 200 -2.51 -35.18 -8.27
N ALA A 201 -1.38 -35.84 -8.10
CA ALA A 201 -0.21 -35.61 -8.93
C ALA A 201 0.54 -36.90 -9.24
N ASN A 202 0.96 -37.02 -10.49
CA ASN A 202 1.88 -38.07 -10.93
C ASN A 202 3.31 -37.60 -10.72
N ILE A 203 4.10 -38.44 -10.07
CA ILE A 203 5.49 -38.17 -9.72
C ILE A 203 6.36 -39.21 -10.45
N ASN A 204 7.37 -38.74 -11.18
CA ASN A 204 8.39 -39.55 -11.77
C ASN A 204 9.76 -39.08 -11.33
N VAL A 205 10.63 -39.99 -10.98
CA VAL A 205 12.01 -39.70 -10.61
C VAL A 205 12.94 -40.75 -11.28
N SER A 206 13.96 -40.27 -11.91
CA SER A 206 15.04 -41.13 -12.45
C SER A 206 16.40 -40.48 -12.21
N GLY A 207 17.43 -41.31 -12.15
CA GLY A 207 18.79 -40.87 -11.95
C GLY A 207 19.70 -41.98 -11.49
N ASN A 208 20.97 -41.64 -11.31
CA ASN A 208 21.96 -42.53 -10.71
C ASN A 208 22.26 -42.02 -9.29
N PHE A 209 21.99 -42.83 -8.28
CA PHE A 209 22.01 -42.44 -6.87
C PHE A 209 23.09 -43.25 -6.13
N MET A 210 23.73 -42.59 -5.16
CA MET A 210 24.62 -43.23 -4.20
C MET A 210 24.27 -42.72 -2.80
N ALA A 211 24.23 -43.63 -1.83
CA ALA A 211 24.02 -43.32 -0.43
C ALA A 211 25.08 -44.05 0.41
N ASP A 212 26.05 -43.29 0.91
CA ASP A 212 26.99 -43.71 1.94
C ASP A 212 26.52 -43.11 3.28
N VAL A 213 25.81 -43.93 4.03
CA VAL A 213 25.20 -43.50 5.30
C VAL A 213 26.26 -43.35 6.39
N GLU A 214 27.32 -44.14 6.34
CA GLU A 214 28.41 -44.12 7.31
C GLU A 214 29.19 -42.79 7.25
N HIS A 215 29.45 -42.34 6.02
CA HIS A 215 30.18 -41.07 5.80
C HIS A 215 29.23 -39.92 5.43
N GLN A 216 27.95 -40.10 5.58
CA GLN A 216 26.90 -39.09 5.21
C GLN A 216 27.11 -38.49 3.81
N HIS A 217 27.52 -39.30 2.84
CA HIS A 217 27.74 -38.87 1.47
C HIS A 217 26.60 -39.36 0.56
N PHE A 218 25.90 -38.40 -0.07
CA PHE A 218 24.74 -38.66 -0.91
C PHE A 218 24.95 -38.02 -2.29
N VAL A 219 24.77 -38.80 -3.34
CA VAL A 219 24.95 -38.36 -4.72
C VAL A 219 23.70 -38.69 -5.53
N ALA A 220 23.26 -37.76 -6.37
CA ALA A 220 22.27 -37.95 -7.40
C ALA A 220 22.81 -37.39 -8.72
N LYS A 221 23.20 -38.24 -9.65
CA LYS A 221 23.64 -37.86 -10.99
C LYS A 221 22.54 -38.08 -12.00
N LYS A 222 22.49 -37.22 -13.04
CA LYS A 222 21.44 -37.28 -14.09
C LYS A 222 20.04 -37.33 -13.45
N LEU A 223 19.88 -36.63 -12.31
CA LEU A 223 18.59 -36.52 -11.66
C LEU A 223 17.60 -35.88 -12.64
N ASP A 224 16.49 -36.58 -12.87
CA ASP A 224 15.34 -36.09 -13.63
C ASP A 224 14.08 -36.42 -12.83
N ALA A 225 13.46 -35.40 -12.28
CA ALA A 225 12.26 -35.54 -11.49
C ALA A 225 11.14 -34.66 -12.05
N SER A 226 9.94 -35.21 -12.14
CA SER A 226 8.77 -34.47 -12.60
C SER A 226 7.55 -34.76 -11.73
N ILE A 227 6.75 -33.72 -11.51
CA ILE A 227 5.45 -33.78 -10.83
C ILE A 227 4.42 -33.13 -11.72
N SER A 228 3.38 -33.86 -12.10
CA SER A 228 2.31 -33.36 -12.96
C SER A 228 0.92 -33.64 -12.40
N GLY A 229 0.02 -32.64 -12.45
CA GLY A 229 -1.35 -32.81 -11.93
C GLY A 229 -1.91 -31.57 -11.23
N VAL A 230 -2.53 -31.76 -10.06
CA VAL A 230 -3.07 -30.70 -9.23
C VAL A 230 -2.32 -30.67 -7.91
N ILE A 231 -1.78 -29.50 -7.52
CA ILE A 231 -1.02 -29.32 -6.27
C ILE A 231 -1.52 -28.04 -5.60
N ALA A 232 -2.22 -28.16 -4.50
CA ALA A 232 -2.88 -27.06 -3.79
C ALA A 232 -3.79 -26.25 -4.75
N SER A 233 -3.50 -24.98 -4.97
CA SER A 233 -4.24 -24.10 -5.89
C SER A 233 -3.76 -24.19 -7.34
N LEU A 234 -2.60 -24.83 -7.59
CA LEU A 234 -2.00 -24.95 -8.92
C LEU A 234 -2.64 -26.11 -9.68
N LYS A 235 -3.36 -25.82 -10.74
CA LYS A 235 -3.93 -26.78 -11.67
C LYS A 235 -2.99 -27.00 -12.85
N ASN A 236 -3.09 -28.16 -13.52
CA ASN A 236 -2.21 -28.50 -14.65
C ASN A 236 -0.73 -28.27 -14.31
N ALA A 237 -0.38 -28.49 -13.04
CA ALA A 237 0.98 -28.32 -12.57
C ALA A 237 1.91 -29.24 -13.36
N ASN A 238 3.04 -28.69 -13.77
CA ASN A 238 4.18 -29.43 -14.29
C ASN A 238 5.44 -28.84 -13.62
N ILE A 239 5.95 -29.58 -12.63
CA ILE A 239 7.14 -29.20 -11.87
C ILE A 239 8.24 -30.17 -12.27
N THR A 240 9.40 -29.63 -12.67
CA THR A 240 10.54 -30.44 -13.07
C THR A 240 11.79 -30.02 -12.31
N LEU A 241 12.64 -31.00 -12.00
CA LEU A 241 13.96 -30.81 -11.39
C LEU A 241 14.94 -31.73 -12.08
N ALA A 242 16.01 -31.16 -12.63
CA ALA A 242 17.10 -31.90 -13.28
C ALA A 242 18.47 -31.35 -12.88
N GLY A 243 19.48 -32.22 -12.88
CA GLY A 243 20.87 -31.86 -12.58
C GLY A 243 21.62 -32.92 -11.80
N ASP A 244 22.86 -32.64 -11.49
CA ASP A 244 23.69 -33.47 -10.64
C ASP A 244 23.81 -32.83 -9.25
N ILE A 245 23.65 -33.63 -8.20
CA ILE A 245 23.75 -33.19 -6.80
C ILE A 245 24.69 -34.13 -6.06
N ASP A 246 25.67 -33.59 -5.36
CA ASP A 246 26.61 -34.30 -4.50
C ASP A 246 26.70 -33.55 -3.18
N VAL A 247 26.36 -34.21 -2.07
CA VAL A 247 26.29 -33.56 -0.76
C VAL A 247 26.92 -34.42 0.33
N LYS A 248 27.79 -33.76 1.13
CA LYS A 248 28.36 -34.32 2.36
C LYS A 248 28.06 -33.37 3.51
N PRO A 249 26.95 -33.58 4.24
CA PRO A 249 26.50 -32.67 5.26
C PRO A 249 27.50 -32.44 6.41
N GLU A 250 28.20 -33.48 6.84
CA GLU A 250 29.19 -33.38 7.92
C GLU A 250 30.36 -32.44 7.54
N ASN A 251 30.74 -32.43 6.29
CA ASN A 251 31.83 -31.58 5.78
C ASN A 251 31.34 -30.22 5.28
N MET A 252 30.03 -29.95 5.34
CA MET A 252 29.38 -28.79 4.69
C MET A 252 29.81 -28.70 3.20
N GLU A 253 29.86 -29.84 2.51
CA GLU A 253 30.14 -29.90 1.08
C GLU A 253 28.89 -30.11 0.27
N LEU A 254 28.71 -29.30 -0.77
CA LEU A 254 27.65 -29.41 -1.75
C LEU A 254 28.20 -29.08 -3.12
N LEU A 255 27.95 -29.95 -4.08
CA LEU A 255 28.15 -29.68 -5.50
C LEU A 255 26.81 -29.86 -6.21
N VAL A 256 26.39 -28.83 -6.92
CA VAL A 256 25.24 -28.89 -7.83
C VAL A 256 25.75 -28.53 -9.22
N ASP A 257 25.49 -29.37 -10.20
CA ASP A 257 25.91 -29.17 -11.60
C ASP A 257 24.70 -29.33 -12.54
N GLY A 258 24.55 -28.38 -13.45
CA GLY A 258 23.45 -28.40 -14.44
C GLY A 258 22.04 -28.30 -13.85
N LEU A 259 21.88 -27.67 -12.65
CA LEU A 259 20.56 -27.54 -12.02
C LEU A 259 19.57 -26.80 -12.92
N LYS A 260 18.43 -27.44 -13.15
CA LYS A 260 17.26 -26.86 -13.81
C LYS A 260 16.03 -27.19 -12.97
N PHE A 261 15.32 -26.17 -12.54
CA PHE A 261 14.06 -26.31 -11.84
C PHE A 261 12.99 -25.48 -12.53
N ALA A 262 11.85 -26.07 -12.80
CA ALA A 262 10.75 -25.35 -13.43
C ALA A 262 9.41 -25.68 -12.74
N ILE A 263 8.56 -24.67 -12.63
CA ILE A 263 7.15 -24.79 -12.23
C ILE A 263 6.31 -24.18 -13.34
N ASN A 264 5.38 -24.93 -13.90
CA ASN A 264 4.38 -24.44 -14.82
C ASN A 264 2.99 -24.86 -14.33
N GLY A 265 1.97 -24.05 -14.58
CA GLY A 265 0.59 -24.43 -14.24
C GLY A 265 -0.37 -23.27 -14.32
N ASP A 266 -1.61 -23.54 -13.94
CA ASP A 266 -2.70 -22.56 -13.94
C ASP A 266 -3.08 -22.21 -12.50
N GLN A 267 -2.99 -20.93 -12.12
CA GLN A 267 -3.37 -20.43 -10.81
C GLN A 267 -4.38 -19.29 -10.97
N GLU A 268 -5.58 -19.47 -10.43
CA GLU A 268 -6.67 -18.47 -10.49
C GLU A 268 -6.97 -17.92 -11.89
N GLY A 269 -6.87 -18.82 -12.89
CA GLY A 269 -7.10 -18.49 -14.29
C GLY A 269 -5.93 -17.80 -14.99
N ALA A 270 -4.79 -17.66 -14.32
CA ALA A 270 -3.54 -17.22 -14.93
C ALA A 270 -2.63 -18.43 -15.20
N LYS A 271 -2.00 -18.49 -16.36
CA LYS A 271 -0.88 -19.40 -16.62
C LYS A 271 0.37 -18.81 -15.99
N ILE A 272 1.04 -19.61 -15.16
CA ILE A 272 2.30 -19.21 -14.53
C ILE A 272 3.43 -20.13 -14.96
N ALA A 273 4.62 -19.57 -15.12
CA ALA A 273 5.84 -20.33 -15.29
C ALA A 273 6.97 -19.69 -14.48
N LEU A 274 7.67 -20.51 -13.71
CA LEU A 274 8.89 -20.15 -12.97
C LEU A 274 9.99 -21.11 -13.42
N ASN A 275 11.13 -20.58 -13.85
CA ASN A 275 12.31 -21.38 -14.15
C ASN A 275 13.50 -20.87 -13.36
N LEU A 276 14.29 -21.79 -12.82
CA LEU A 276 15.55 -21.54 -12.16
C LEU A 276 16.61 -22.43 -12.80
N SER A 277 17.74 -21.86 -13.15
CA SER A 277 18.90 -22.61 -13.62
C SER A 277 20.17 -22.16 -12.92
N ALA A 278 20.99 -23.11 -12.55
CA ALA A 278 22.34 -22.86 -11.98
C ALA A 278 23.31 -23.89 -12.62
N PRO A 279 24.12 -23.47 -13.61
CA PRO A 279 25.02 -24.38 -14.31
C PRO A 279 26.00 -25.06 -13.36
N LYS A 280 26.50 -24.34 -12.36
CA LYS A 280 27.34 -24.90 -11.32
C LYS A 280 27.26 -24.08 -10.05
N LEU A 281 26.99 -24.77 -8.93
CA LEU A 281 27.06 -24.22 -7.57
C LEU A 281 27.84 -25.18 -6.70
N THR A 282 28.81 -24.66 -5.95
CA THR A 282 29.60 -25.46 -5.02
C THR A 282 29.59 -24.82 -3.64
N MET A 283 29.61 -25.65 -2.61
CA MET A 283 29.90 -25.26 -1.25
C MET A 283 30.96 -26.21 -0.70
N GLN A 284 32.07 -25.67 -0.25
CA GLN A 284 33.16 -26.43 0.36
C GLN A 284 33.63 -25.68 1.60
N LYS A 285 33.74 -26.39 2.71
CA LYS A 285 34.15 -25.80 4.00
C LYS A 285 33.44 -24.48 4.30
N ASN A 286 32.12 -24.49 4.09
CA ASN A 286 31.25 -23.31 4.26
C ASN A 286 31.48 -22.17 3.25
N VAL A 287 32.23 -22.37 2.18
CA VAL A 287 32.39 -21.39 1.09
C VAL A 287 31.56 -21.80 -0.11
N VAL A 288 30.57 -20.96 -0.43
CA VAL A 288 29.72 -21.09 -1.62
C VAL A 288 30.37 -20.40 -2.80
N THR A 289 30.40 -21.06 -3.96
CA THR A 289 30.85 -20.46 -5.22
C THR A 289 29.93 -20.91 -6.36
N GLY A 290 29.59 -19.97 -7.27
CA GLY A 290 28.78 -20.24 -8.46
C GLY A 290 29.04 -19.18 -9.52
N LYS A 291 29.14 -19.58 -10.78
CA LYS A 291 29.37 -18.62 -11.88
C LYS A 291 28.11 -17.84 -12.25
N GLN A 292 26.98 -18.51 -12.24
CA GLN A 292 25.72 -17.92 -12.66
C GLN A 292 24.54 -18.66 -12.05
N ALA A 293 23.48 -17.92 -11.74
CA ALA A 293 22.15 -18.49 -11.47
C ALA A 293 21.10 -17.59 -12.12
N ASP A 294 20.20 -18.20 -12.90
CA ASP A 294 19.15 -17.47 -13.62
C ASP A 294 17.77 -17.89 -13.10
N ILE A 295 16.92 -16.90 -12.90
CA ILE A 295 15.51 -17.09 -12.54
C ILE A 295 14.67 -16.37 -13.57
N SER A 296 13.65 -17.02 -14.09
CA SER A 296 12.62 -16.35 -14.91
C SER A 296 11.24 -16.70 -14.41
N PHE A 297 10.39 -15.70 -14.40
CA PHE A 297 8.98 -15.81 -14.06
C PHE A 297 8.14 -15.25 -15.19
N SER A 298 7.05 -15.93 -15.53
CA SER A 298 6.04 -15.41 -16.43
C SER A 298 4.64 -15.71 -15.90
N GLN A 299 3.72 -14.76 -16.16
CA GLN A 299 2.31 -14.90 -15.86
C GLN A 299 1.51 -14.37 -17.04
N GLU A 300 0.48 -15.12 -17.47
CA GLU A 300 -0.45 -14.72 -18.52
C GLU A 300 -1.90 -14.94 -18.04
N LYS A 301 -2.71 -13.87 -18.11
CA LYS A 301 -4.14 -13.93 -17.78
C LYS A 301 -4.94 -13.14 -18.83
N GLY A 302 -5.53 -13.86 -19.79
CA GLY A 302 -6.14 -13.21 -20.95
C GLY A 302 -5.10 -12.45 -21.77
N ASN A 303 -5.30 -11.15 -21.94
CA ASN A 303 -4.35 -10.27 -22.64
C ASN A 303 -3.27 -9.66 -21.72
N ASP A 304 -3.39 -9.86 -20.42
CA ASP A 304 -2.42 -9.35 -19.44
C ASP A 304 -1.24 -10.32 -19.34
N LYS A 305 -0.03 -9.77 -19.41
CA LYS A 305 1.22 -10.52 -19.38
C LYS A 305 2.21 -9.87 -18.44
N MET A 306 2.93 -10.70 -17.69
CA MET A 306 4.05 -10.28 -16.88
C MET A 306 5.22 -11.24 -17.09
N ASN A 307 6.42 -10.71 -17.35
CA ASN A 307 7.65 -11.46 -17.44
C ASN A 307 8.70 -10.77 -16.57
N ALA A 308 9.41 -11.57 -15.79
CA ALA A 308 10.56 -11.11 -15.02
C ALA A 308 11.73 -12.08 -15.21
N LYS A 309 12.93 -11.55 -15.36
CA LYS A 309 14.18 -12.31 -15.41
C LYS A 309 15.13 -11.73 -14.41
N LEU A 310 15.84 -12.60 -13.72
CA LEU A 310 16.89 -12.26 -12.77
C LEU A 310 18.09 -13.15 -13.04
N SER A 311 19.27 -12.57 -13.15
CA SER A 311 20.52 -13.28 -13.29
C SER A 311 21.52 -12.84 -12.23
N LEU A 312 22.10 -13.78 -11.51
CA LEU A 312 23.15 -13.56 -10.52
C LEU A 312 24.46 -14.07 -11.10
N ALA A 313 25.47 -13.22 -11.18
CA ALA A 313 26.81 -13.57 -11.65
C ALA A 313 27.79 -13.71 -10.49
N ASP A 314 28.73 -14.66 -10.61
CA ASP A 314 29.85 -14.84 -9.67
C ASP A 314 29.42 -14.86 -8.20
N VAL A 315 28.50 -15.76 -7.87
CA VAL A 315 28.06 -16.00 -6.49
C VAL A 315 29.22 -16.59 -5.68
N LYS A 316 29.55 -15.98 -4.55
CA LYS A 316 30.63 -16.45 -3.66
C LYS A 316 30.38 -16.02 -2.21
N GLY A 317 31.00 -16.74 -1.27
CA GLY A 317 30.91 -16.42 0.17
C GLY A 317 30.47 -17.61 1.01
N SER A 318 29.88 -17.35 2.15
CA SER A 318 29.28 -18.37 3.03
C SER A 318 27.78 -18.14 3.15
N PRO A 319 27.00 -19.08 3.71
CA PRO A 319 25.59 -18.83 4.01
C PRO A 319 25.35 -17.59 4.88
N GLN A 320 26.32 -17.24 5.73
CA GLN A 320 26.29 -16.04 6.57
C GLN A 320 26.70 -14.77 5.83
N SER A 321 27.44 -14.89 4.72
CA SER A 321 27.95 -13.76 3.96
C SER A 321 28.10 -14.13 2.49
N ILE A 322 26.98 -14.25 1.79
CA ILE A 322 26.96 -14.51 0.34
C ILE A 322 27.01 -13.20 -0.43
N GLN A 323 27.69 -13.18 -1.55
CA GLN A 323 27.80 -12.03 -2.42
C GLN A 323 27.79 -12.44 -3.90
N SER A 324 27.32 -11.52 -4.75
CA SER A 324 27.38 -11.64 -6.20
C SER A 324 27.97 -10.35 -6.78
N SER A 325 28.84 -10.46 -7.76
CA SER A 325 29.43 -9.32 -8.46
C SER A 325 28.41 -8.54 -9.28
N GLY A 326 27.34 -9.18 -9.71
CA GLY A 326 26.27 -8.56 -10.48
C GLY A 326 24.98 -9.35 -10.43
N VAL A 327 23.94 -8.66 -9.97
CA VAL A 327 22.56 -9.09 -10.17
C VAL A 327 21.99 -8.21 -11.28
N THR A 328 21.48 -8.80 -12.34
CA THR A 328 20.79 -8.10 -13.42
C THR A 328 19.35 -8.58 -13.49
N GLY A 329 18.44 -7.66 -13.75
CA GLY A 329 17.02 -7.99 -13.86
C GLY A 329 16.37 -7.29 -15.03
N GLU A 330 15.37 -7.95 -15.60
CA GLU A 330 14.47 -7.42 -16.61
C GLU A 330 13.03 -7.67 -16.17
N LEU A 331 12.20 -6.66 -16.30
CA LEU A 331 10.75 -6.72 -16.06
C LEU A 331 10.01 -6.25 -17.30
N SER A 332 9.00 -6.97 -17.71
CA SER A 332 8.04 -6.56 -18.73
C SER A 332 6.65 -6.93 -18.26
N ALA A 333 5.74 -5.97 -18.17
CA ALA A 333 4.36 -6.19 -17.78
C ALA A 333 3.43 -5.45 -18.73
N LYS A 334 2.34 -6.11 -19.14
CA LYS A 334 1.28 -5.53 -19.96
C LYS A 334 -0.05 -5.79 -19.27
N GLN A 335 -0.82 -4.74 -19.04
CA GLN A 335 -2.16 -4.79 -18.47
C GLN A 335 -3.08 -3.87 -19.26
N GLY A 336 -3.95 -4.45 -20.08
CA GLY A 336 -4.75 -3.68 -21.01
C GLY A 336 -3.89 -2.88 -21.97
N ALA A 337 -4.04 -1.55 -21.95
CA ALA A 337 -3.25 -0.60 -22.76
C ALA A 337 -1.94 -0.16 -22.10
N ARG A 338 -1.75 -0.48 -20.80
CA ARG A 338 -0.53 -0.14 -20.07
C ARG A 338 0.55 -1.18 -20.33
N GLU A 339 1.73 -0.70 -20.70
CA GLU A 339 2.96 -1.50 -20.77
C GLU A 339 4.03 -0.92 -19.85
N VAL A 340 4.72 -1.78 -19.10
CA VAL A 340 5.84 -1.42 -18.22
C VAL A 340 7.02 -2.27 -18.62
N GLN A 341 8.16 -1.66 -18.90
CA GLN A 341 9.43 -2.33 -19.17
C GLN A 341 10.52 -1.73 -18.30
N GLY A 342 11.34 -2.57 -17.69
CA GLY A 342 12.42 -2.14 -16.82
C GLY A 342 13.62 -3.08 -16.89
N LYS A 343 14.80 -2.51 -16.74
CA LYS A 343 16.06 -3.24 -16.58
C LYS A 343 16.82 -2.65 -15.42
N PHE A 344 17.48 -3.52 -14.66
CA PHE A 344 18.29 -3.07 -13.55
C PHE A 344 19.53 -3.95 -13.36
N SER A 345 20.49 -3.39 -12.65
CA SER A 345 21.67 -4.11 -12.19
C SER A 345 22.11 -3.63 -10.82
N SER A 346 22.72 -4.52 -10.05
CA SER A 346 23.27 -4.20 -8.73
C SER A 346 24.33 -5.24 -8.35
N PRO A 347 25.35 -4.92 -7.59
CA PRO A 347 25.99 -5.88 -6.71
C PRO A 347 24.97 -6.43 -5.71
N PHE A 348 25.23 -7.62 -5.19
CA PHE A 348 24.36 -8.25 -4.19
C PHE A 348 25.21 -8.77 -3.04
N THR A 349 24.75 -8.54 -1.81
CA THR A 349 25.25 -9.20 -0.61
C THR A 349 24.12 -9.72 0.24
N GLY A 350 24.35 -10.78 0.99
CA GLY A 350 23.27 -11.36 1.80
C GLY A 350 23.76 -12.31 2.87
N ASN A 351 22.87 -12.53 3.83
CA ASN A 351 22.98 -13.53 4.87
C ASN A 351 21.73 -14.43 4.80
N ILE A 352 21.90 -15.64 4.30
CA ILE A 352 20.81 -16.61 4.08
C ILE A 352 20.23 -17.09 5.41
N GLU A 353 21.04 -17.25 6.45
CA GLU A 353 20.60 -17.71 7.76
C GLU A 353 19.73 -16.68 8.48
N LYS A 354 20.10 -15.40 8.34
CA LYS A 354 19.34 -14.29 8.93
C LYS A 354 18.26 -13.76 8.00
N LEU A 355 18.23 -14.16 6.72
CA LEU A 355 17.38 -13.65 5.65
C LEU A 355 17.52 -12.13 5.45
N VAL A 356 18.77 -11.64 5.54
CA VAL A 356 19.13 -10.24 5.30
C VAL A 356 19.83 -10.12 3.95
N PHE A 357 19.37 -9.19 3.11
CA PHE A 357 19.88 -9.00 1.74
C PHE A 357 20.03 -7.52 1.41
N ASP A 358 21.13 -7.21 0.72
CA ASP A 358 21.47 -5.87 0.26
C ASP A 358 21.68 -5.84 -1.25
N LEU A 359 21.11 -4.83 -1.89
CA LEU A 359 21.35 -4.44 -3.27
C LEU A 359 21.92 -3.01 -3.29
N PRO A 360 23.21 -2.85 -2.96
CA PRO A 360 23.83 -1.54 -3.01
C PRO A 360 24.01 -1.12 -4.46
N LYS A 361 23.77 0.17 -4.77
CA LYS A 361 23.89 0.72 -6.13
C LYS A 361 22.97 0.01 -7.15
N LEU A 362 21.75 -0.36 -6.75
CA LEU A 362 20.74 -0.87 -7.65
C LEU A 362 20.35 0.24 -8.63
N ALA A 363 20.83 0.14 -9.85
CA ALA A 363 20.63 1.13 -10.90
C ALA A 363 19.85 0.52 -12.06
N GLY A 364 19.00 1.32 -12.68
CA GLY A 364 18.19 0.84 -13.80
C GLY A 364 17.40 1.91 -14.50
N ASN A 365 16.60 1.45 -15.45
CA ASN A 365 15.64 2.27 -16.17
C ASN A 365 14.24 1.66 -16.11
N LEU A 366 13.25 2.52 -16.26
CA LEU A 366 11.85 2.14 -16.34
C LEU A 366 11.21 2.90 -17.51
N ASN A 367 10.49 2.18 -18.35
CA ASN A 367 9.68 2.73 -19.44
C ASN A 367 8.24 2.30 -19.24
N ILE A 368 7.32 3.26 -19.13
CA ILE A 368 5.89 3.03 -18.97
C ILE A 368 5.19 3.63 -20.18
N THR A 369 4.45 2.83 -20.92
CA THR A 369 3.53 3.28 -21.97
C THR A 369 2.12 3.15 -21.44
N ASP A 370 1.36 4.25 -21.39
CA ASP A 370 -0.03 4.27 -20.93
C ASP A 370 -0.73 5.47 -21.56
N PRO A 371 -1.82 5.28 -22.31
CA PRO A 371 -2.57 6.39 -22.90
C PRO A 371 -3.07 7.44 -21.91
N ALA A 372 -3.23 7.04 -20.62
CA ALA A 372 -3.64 7.96 -19.55
C ALA A 372 -2.52 8.88 -19.05
N LEU A 373 -1.26 8.58 -19.39
CA LEU A 373 -0.10 9.40 -19.01
C LEU A 373 0.16 10.52 -20.01
N PRO A 374 0.83 11.61 -19.59
CA PRO A 374 1.29 12.65 -20.48
C PRO A 374 2.09 12.07 -21.65
N LYS A 375 1.84 12.55 -22.86
CA LYS A 375 2.51 12.05 -24.08
C LYS A 375 2.38 10.53 -24.33
N GLY A 376 1.42 9.85 -23.67
CA GLY A 376 1.22 8.41 -23.81
C GLY A 376 2.24 7.54 -23.08
N GLY A 377 3.08 8.11 -22.22
CA GLY A 377 4.05 7.34 -21.45
C GLY A 377 5.05 8.18 -20.67
N MET A 378 5.92 7.51 -19.94
CA MET A 378 7.01 8.12 -19.18
C MET A 378 8.23 7.20 -19.18
N GLN A 379 9.42 7.81 -19.16
CA GLN A 379 10.70 7.11 -19.04
C GLN A 379 11.47 7.67 -17.86
N GLY A 380 12.12 6.79 -17.10
CA GLY A 380 12.90 7.20 -15.97
C GLY A 380 14.09 6.30 -15.72
N THR A 381 15.04 6.82 -14.96
CA THR A 381 16.16 6.08 -14.40
C THR A 381 16.10 6.12 -12.88
N PHE A 382 16.68 5.13 -12.25
CA PHE A 382 16.75 5.08 -10.79
C PHE A 382 18.10 4.57 -10.31
N ASN A 383 18.49 5.06 -9.14
CA ASN A 383 19.60 4.56 -8.35
C ASN A 383 19.11 4.36 -6.91
N LEU A 384 19.24 3.16 -6.39
CA LEU A 384 18.70 2.79 -5.09
C LEU A 384 19.80 2.09 -4.28
N ASN A 385 19.76 2.26 -2.95
CA ASN A 385 20.46 1.39 -2.00
C ASN A 385 19.41 0.64 -1.20
N LEU A 386 19.17 -0.63 -1.54
CA LEU A 386 18.13 -1.42 -0.92
C LEU A 386 18.72 -2.34 0.14
N HIS A 387 18.15 -2.29 1.32
CA HIS A 387 18.41 -3.21 2.44
C HIS A 387 17.10 -3.90 2.84
N SER A 388 17.11 -5.23 2.93
CA SER A 388 15.96 -6.02 3.35
C SER A 388 16.30 -6.98 4.48
N ASP A 389 15.50 -6.98 5.52
CA ASP A 389 15.45 -7.98 6.59
C ASP A 389 14.10 -8.68 6.52
N LEU A 390 14.07 -9.83 5.82
CA LEU A 390 12.83 -10.57 5.58
C LEU A 390 12.29 -11.23 6.85
N LYS A 391 13.17 -11.49 7.83
CA LYS A 391 12.76 -12.06 9.12
C LYS A 391 12.05 -11.04 9.99
N GLN A 392 12.45 -9.76 9.90
CA GLN A 392 11.81 -8.65 10.57
C GLN A 392 10.70 -7.99 9.73
N GLU A 393 10.43 -8.50 8.53
CA GLU A 393 9.49 -7.93 7.56
C GLU A 393 9.80 -6.45 7.23
N LYS A 394 11.09 -6.10 7.08
CA LYS A 394 11.54 -4.73 6.82
C LYS A 394 12.29 -4.62 5.50
N ILE A 395 11.96 -3.60 4.75
CA ILE A 395 12.74 -3.13 3.60
C ILE A 395 12.99 -1.64 3.78
N ASN A 396 14.22 -1.23 3.58
CA ASN A 396 14.61 0.17 3.54
C ASN A 396 15.39 0.44 2.25
N THR A 397 15.16 1.57 1.63
CA THR A 397 15.91 1.97 0.45
C THR A 397 16.16 3.48 0.44
N ASP A 398 17.40 3.88 0.20
CA ASP A 398 17.70 5.21 -0.25
C ASP A 398 17.51 5.25 -1.76
N LEU A 399 16.93 6.32 -2.26
CA LEU A 399 16.59 6.41 -3.67
C LEU A 399 16.96 7.75 -4.30
N ALA A 400 17.34 7.68 -5.57
CA ALA A 400 17.38 8.79 -6.51
C ALA A 400 16.70 8.32 -7.80
N ILE A 401 15.62 8.98 -8.19
CA ILE A 401 14.79 8.64 -9.35
C ILE A 401 14.67 9.88 -10.22
N ASP A 402 14.94 9.72 -11.50
CA ASP A 402 14.81 10.76 -12.53
C ASP A 402 13.75 10.34 -13.55
N VAL A 403 12.68 11.13 -13.68
CA VAL A 403 11.59 10.89 -14.64
C VAL A 403 11.31 12.20 -15.37
N ASP A 404 11.62 12.28 -16.64
CA ASP A 404 11.59 13.54 -17.40
C ASP A 404 12.37 14.63 -16.65
N ASP A 405 11.66 15.68 -16.22
CA ASP A 405 12.24 16.79 -15.45
C ASP A 405 12.06 16.64 -13.92
N LEU A 406 11.44 15.58 -13.46
CA LEU A 406 11.20 15.29 -12.05
C LEU A 406 12.38 14.51 -11.48
N HIS A 407 13.03 15.06 -10.47
CA HIS A 407 14.07 14.42 -9.70
C HIS A 407 13.56 14.14 -8.29
N ILE A 408 13.57 12.89 -7.88
CA ILE A 408 13.13 12.43 -6.56
C ILE A 408 14.34 11.87 -5.83
N LYS A 409 14.58 12.33 -4.62
CA LYS A 409 15.62 11.80 -3.71
C LYS A 409 15.02 11.55 -2.34
N GLY A 410 15.64 10.65 -1.58
CA GLY A 410 15.24 10.39 -0.22
C GLY A 410 15.31 8.94 0.16
N ASN A 411 14.47 8.54 1.11
CA ASN A 411 14.36 7.15 1.54
C ASN A 411 12.91 6.71 1.64
N VAL A 412 12.70 5.42 1.40
CA VAL A 412 11.41 4.74 1.56
C VAL A 412 11.65 3.43 2.29
N GLY A 413 10.78 3.11 3.25
CA GLY A 413 10.78 1.86 3.98
C GLY A 413 9.42 1.17 3.98
N ILE A 414 9.45 -0.14 4.20
CA ILE A 414 8.28 -0.97 4.50
C ILE A 414 8.54 -1.62 5.85
N ALA A 415 7.62 -1.46 6.80
CA ALA A 415 7.77 -1.95 8.17
C ALA A 415 7.06 -3.28 8.44
N SER A 416 6.20 -3.77 7.54
CA SER A 416 5.54 -5.08 7.64
C SER A 416 5.05 -5.52 6.26
N PHE A 417 5.05 -6.82 5.98
CA PHE A 417 4.55 -7.37 4.73
C PHE A 417 3.08 -7.81 4.82
N SER A 418 2.66 -8.22 6.02
CA SER A 418 1.28 -8.66 6.27
C SER A 418 0.29 -7.51 6.32
N ASN A 419 0.70 -6.34 6.86
CA ASN A 419 -0.03 -5.09 6.86
C ASN A 419 0.94 -3.96 6.51
N PRO A 420 1.25 -3.74 5.21
CA PRO A 420 2.33 -2.86 4.80
C PRO A 420 2.18 -1.45 5.37
N ALA A 421 3.19 -1.03 6.17
CA ALA A 421 3.34 0.32 6.68
C ALA A 421 4.50 0.99 5.94
N PHE A 422 4.18 2.02 5.16
CA PHE A 422 5.16 2.75 4.36
C PHE A 422 5.75 3.91 5.17
N LEU A 423 7.07 3.96 5.22
CA LEU A 423 7.81 5.06 5.82
C LEU A 423 8.56 5.79 4.70
N PHE A 424 8.52 7.12 4.67
CA PHE A 424 9.24 7.83 3.63
C PHE A 424 9.71 9.22 4.08
N ASN A 425 10.81 9.66 3.48
CA ASN A 425 11.28 11.03 3.52
C ASN A 425 11.80 11.37 2.12
N LEU A 426 11.04 12.18 1.38
CA LEU A 426 11.27 12.42 -0.04
C LEU A 426 11.46 13.90 -0.32
N ASP A 427 12.37 14.18 -1.22
CA ASP A 427 12.65 15.50 -1.79
C ASP A 427 12.44 15.44 -3.30
N LEU A 428 11.56 16.29 -3.83
CA LEU A 428 11.24 16.44 -5.23
C LEU A 428 11.64 17.85 -5.69
N ASN A 429 12.36 17.96 -6.80
CA ASN A 429 12.69 19.28 -7.34
C ASN A 429 11.45 20.01 -7.86
N LYS A 430 10.58 19.34 -8.60
CA LYS A 430 9.35 19.90 -9.17
C LYS A 430 8.31 18.82 -9.45
N LEU A 431 7.04 19.16 -9.34
CA LEU A 431 5.92 18.29 -9.69
C LEU A 431 4.79 19.10 -10.34
N ASP A 432 4.48 18.85 -11.58
CA ASP A 432 3.24 19.31 -12.23
C ASP A 432 2.19 18.20 -12.13
N ALA A 433 1.44 18.21 -11.03
CA ALA A 433 0.43 17.19 -10.76
C ALA A 433 -0.71 17.21 -11.80
N ASP A 434 -0.98 18.36 -12.42
CA ASP A 434 -2.03 18.51 -13.44
C ASP A 434 -1.76 17.65 -14.69
N LYS A 435 -0.49 17.33 -14.95
CA LYS A 435 -0.12 16.43 -16.05
C LYS A 435 -0.57 14.98 -15.83
N TYR A 436 -0.70 14.57 -14.55
CA TYR A 436 -1.02 13.20 -14.16
C TYR A 436 -2.48 13.02 -13.72
N MET A 437 -3.22 14.14 -13.62
CA MET A 437 -4.67 14.09 -13.37
C MET A 437 -5.39 13.83 -14.68
N THR A 438 -6.24 12.82 -14.73
CA THR A 438 -7.07 12.52 -15.89
C THR A 438 -7.92 13.73 -16.22
N LYS A 439 -7.69 14.33 -17.41
CA LYS A 439 -8.63 15.30 -17.95
C LYS A 439 -9.94 14.55 -18.21
N SER A 440 -10.96 14.88 -17.44
CA SER A 440 -12.31 14.46 -17.78
C SER A 440 -12.68 15.19 -19.10
N ASP A 441 -12.64 14.48 -20.22
CA ASP A 441 -13.05 15.02 -21.55
C ASP A 441 -14.56 15.30 -21.65
N LYS A 442 -15.29 15.09 -20.58
CA LYS A 442 -16.69 15.49 -20.49
C LYS A 442 -16.76 16.92 -19.93
N PRO A 443 -17.42 17.86 -20.64
CA PRO A 443 -17.82 19.13 -20.03
C PRO A 443 -18.50 18.78 -18.69
N ALA A 444 -18.15 19.50 -17.63
CA ALA A 444 -18.78 19.30 -16.32
C ALA A 444 -20.28 19.43 -16.49
N ASP A 445 -20.93 18.29 -16.69
CA ASP A 445 -22.39 18.20 -16.70
C ASP A 445 -22.83 18.67 -15.30
N THR A 446 -23.64 19.71 -15.24
CA THR A 446 -24.10 20.33 -13.99
C THR A 446 -24.84 19.34 -13.07
N LYS A 447 -25.04 18.11 -13.50
CA LYS A 447 -25.57 16.97 -12.74
C LYS A 447 -24.50 16.07 -12.10
N SER A 448 -23.19 16.28 -12.37
CA SER A 448 -22.12 15.37 -11.95
C SER A 448 -21.73 15.49 -10.47
N GLY A 449 -22.28 16.45 -9.73
CA GLY A 449 -22.00 16.65 -8.30
C GLY A 449 -22.51 15.55 -7.37
N ASP A 450 -23.34 14.64 -7.88
CA ASP A 450 -23.91 13.51 -7.11
C ASP A 450 -23.12 12.19 -7.27
N THR A 451 -22.07 12.18 -8.10
CA THR A 451 -21.19 11.00 -8.22
C THR A 451 -20.42 10.79 -6.89
N PRO A 452 -20.43 9.58 -6.32
CA PRO A 452 -19.68 9.27 -5.12
C PRO A 452 -18.19 9.49 -5.31
N ILE A 453 -17.54 10.04 -4.29
CA ILE A 453 -16.08 10.20 -4.26
C ILE A 453 -15.47 8.86 -3.83
N ASP A 454 -14.65 8.27 -4.68
CA ASP A 454 -13.93 7.03 -4.34
C ASP A 454 -12.69 7.34 -3.46
N LEU A 455 -12.79 6.98 -2.18
CA LEU A 455 -11.72 7.04 -1.20
C LEU A 455 -11.23 5.63 -0.80
N GLY A 456 -11.53 4.61 -1.61
CA GLY A 456 -11.19 3.22 -1.32
C GLY A 456 -9.69 2.99 -1.11
N ALA A 457 -8.84 3.69 -1.85
CA ALA A 457 -7.39 3.63 -1.70
C ALA A 457 -6.92 4.11 -0.32
N LEU A 458 -7.54 5.15 0.25
CA LEU A 458 -7.17 5.68 1.57
C LEU A 458 -7.48 4.69 2.69
N LYS A 459 -8.51 3.85 2.54
CA LYS A 459 -8.89 2.85 3.56
C LYS A 459 -7.83 1.75 3.76
N LYS A 460 -6.98 1.55 2.78
CA LYS A 460 -5.89 0.56 2.82
C LYS A 460 -4.52 1.21 3.06
N LEU A 461 -4.45 2.54 3.05
CA LEU A 461 -3.20 3.27 3.19
C LEU A 461 -2.74 3.26 4.65
N ASN A 462 -1.52 2.77 4.87
CA ASN A 462 -0.80 2.89 6.12
C ASN A 462 0.58 3.47 5.78
N ALA A 463 0.78 4.76 6.08
CA ALA A 463 1.98 5.48 5.67
C ALA A 463 2.30 6.64 6.61
N GLU A 464 3.57 6.82 6.92
CA GLU A 464 4.08 7.96 7.65
C GLU A 464 5.33 8.50 6.95
N GLY A 465 5.41 9.83 6.80
CA GLY A 465 6.60 10.40 6.19
C GLY A 465 6.54 11.90 5.99
N SER A 466 7.62 12.42 5.43
CA SER A 466 7.76 13.81 5.03
C SER A 466 8.04 13.91 3.54
N LEU A 467 7.52 14.97 2.93
CA LEU A 467 7.72 15.28 1.54
C LEU A 467 8.05 16.76 1.39
N HIS A 468 9.17 17.03 0.74
CA HIS A 468 9.54 18.35 0.25
C HIS A 468 9.40 18.40 -1.26
N ILE A 469 8.82 19.48 -1.81
CA ILE A 469 8.69 19.72 -3.24
C ILE A 469 9.13 21.15 -3.54
N GLY A 470 10.16 21.31 -4.36
CA GLY A 470 10.66 22.63 -4.77
C GLY A 470 9.59 23.44 -5.46
N ASP A 471 9.07 22.97 -6.59
CA ASP A 471 7.99 23.59 -7.36
C ASP A 471 6.82 22.65 -7.52
N LEU A 472 5.64 23.01 -7.01
CA LEU A 472 4.42 22.22 -7.17
C LEU A 472 3.36 23.01 -7.92
N LYS A 473 2.80 22.38 -8.96
CA LYS A 473 1.60 22.83 -9.64
C LYS A 473 0.50 21.80 -9.48
N VAL A 474 -0.64 22.20 -8.88
CA VAL A 474 -1.82 21.36 -8.71
C VAL A 474 -3.09 22.18 -8.87
N ALA A 475 -4.04 21.71 -9.66
CA ALA A 475 -5.27 22.42 -10.03
C ALA A 475 -4.96 23.87 -10.51
N ASN A 476 -3.94 24.01 -11.33
CA ASN A 476 -3.38 25.26 -11.84
C ASN A 476 -2.69 26.15 -10.79
N ILE A 477 -2.86 25.90 -9.50
CA ILE A 477 -2.21 26.67 -8.43
C ILE A 477 -0.73 26.33 -8.41
N LYS A 478 0.11 27.37 -8.40
CA LYS A 478 1.57 27.26 -8.36
C LYS A 478 2.09 27.58 -6.96
N THR A 479 2.86 26.67 -6.41
CA THR A 479 3.48 26.81 -5.09
C THR A 479 4.93 26.41 -5.17
N ASN A 480 5.75 26.97 -4.28
CA ASN A 480 7.16 26.67 -4.16
C ASN A 480 7.49 26.27 -2.70
N ASP A 481 8.58 25.57 -2.52
CA ASP A 481 9.08 25.16 -1.20
C ASP A 481 7.98 24.51 -0.33
N VAL A 482 7.31 23.50 -0.94
CA VAL A 482 6.23 22.78 -0.28
C VAL A 482 6.82 21.77 0.68
N ASN A 483 6.45 21.89 1.95
CA ASN A 483 6.83 20.94 2.99
C ASN A 483 5.56 20.35 3.60
N LEU A 484 5.44 19.05 3.60
CA LEU A 484 4.31 18.36 4.21
C LEU A 484 4.76 17.13 4.99
N LYS A 485 4.06 16.86 6.08
CA LYS A 485 4.15 15.61 6.82
C LYS A 485 2.84 14.87 6.70
N LEU A 486 2.93 13.61 6.26
CA LEU A 486 1.80 12.70 6.11
C LEU A 486 1.78 11.70 7.27
N ASN A 487 0.60 11.51 7.84
CA ASN A 487 0.29 10.37 8.68
C ASN A 487 -1.02 9.77 8.18
N ALA A 488 -0.95 8.52 7.71
CA ALA A 488 -2.11 7.79 7.19
C ALA A 488 -2.22 6.43 7.88
N ASN A 489 -3.39 6.12 8.39
CA ASN A 489 -3.68 4.86 9.06
C ASN A 489 -5.10 4.41 8.74
N GLN A 490 -5.21 3.38 7.88
CA GLN A 490 -6.44 2.64 7.58
C GLN A 490 -7.69 3.55 7.39
N GLY A 491 -7.56 4.55 6.52
CA GLY A 491 -8.65 5.46 6.18
C GLY A 491 -8.66 6.79 6.92
N PHE A 492 -7.81 6.98 7.92
CA PHE A 492 -7.53 8.29 8.49
C PHE A 492 -6.24 8.84 7.90
N VAL A 493 -6.31 10.02 7.29
CA VAL A 493 -5.16 10.68 6.67
C VAL A 493 -5.04 12.09 7.25
N GLU A 494 -3.86 12.42 7.74
CA GLU A 494 -3.50 13.73 8.24
C GLU A 494 -2.26 14.26 7.51
N LEU A 495 -2.37 15.45 6.93
CA LEU A 495 -1.29 16.25 6.42
C LEU A 495 -1.06 17.43 7.37
N ALA A 496 -0.08 17.30 8.28
CA ALA A 496 0.24 18.32 9.27
C ALA A 496 1.67 18.16 9.81
N PRO A 497 2.52 19.22 9.77
CA PRO A 497 2.26 20.50 9.14
C PRO A 497 2.27 20.42 7.61
N PHE A 498 1.58 21.37 6.99
CA PHE A 498 1.65 21.64 5.56
C PHE A 498 2.03 23.11 5.36
N SER A 499 3.11 23.38 4.67
CA SER A 499 3.58 24.75 4.40
C SER A 499 4.08 24.87 2.96
N ALA A 500 3.93 26.07 2.39
CA ALA A 500 4.46 26.40 1.07
C ALA A 500 4.61 27.93 0.92
N SER A 501 5.35 28.34 -0.10
CA SER A 501 5.38 29.69 -0.62
C SER A 501 4.51 29.77 -1.88
N LEU A 502 3.68 30.80 -2.00
CA LEU A 502 2.83 31.01 -3.19
C LEU A 502 2.53 32.48 -3.39
N TYR A 503 2.51 32.92 -4.63
CA TYR A 503 2.10 34.29 -5.03
C TYR A 503 2.67 35.38 -4.15
N GLN A 504 3.99 35.38 -3.91
CA GLN A 504 4.77 36.29 -3.07
C GLN A 504 4.51 36.20 -1.55
N GLY A 505 3.67 35.29 -1.12
CA GLY A 505 3.34 35.06 0.27
C GLY A 505 3.72 33.65 0.74
N LYS A 506 3.29 33.33 1.95
CA LYS A 506 3.49 32.02 2.58
C LYS A 506 2.16 31.44 3.01
N MET A 507 2.07 30.12 3.00
CA MET A 507 0.94 29.39 3.54
C MET A 507 1.40 28.31 4.51
N ASN A 508 0.59 28.07 5.53
CA ASN A 508 0.75 26.94 6.44
C ASN A 508 -0.62 26.46 6.93
N GLY A 509 -0.71 25.19 7.25
CA GLY A 509 -1.98 24.64 7.70
C GLY A 509 -1.96 23.12 7.89
N SER A 510 -3.14 22.54 7.83
CA SER A 510 -3.36 21.11 7.95
C SER A 510 -4.59 20.66 7.18
N LEU A 511 -4.56 19.42 6.73
CA LEU A 511 -5.69 18.71 6.14
C LEU A 511 -5.87 17.39 6.86
N LYS A 512 -7.11 17.08 7.29
CA LYS A 512 -7.49 15.79 7.86
C LYS A 512 -8.62 15.20 7.05
N VAL A 513 -8.50 13.92 6.68
CA VAL A 513 -9.53 13.16 5.98
C VAL A 513 -9.78 11.87 6.74
N ASP A 514 -11.00 11.65 7.20
CA ASP A 514 -11.44 10.39 7.78
C ASP A 514 -12.39 9.71 6.79
N ALA A 515 -11.87 8.70 6.07
CA ALA A 515 -12.59 7.94 5.05
C ALA A 515 -13.14 6.60 5.57
N ARG A 516 -13.03 6.30 6.87
CA ARG A 516 -13.43 5.00 7.44
C ARG A 516 -14.94 4.74 7.29
N ASN A 517 -15.73 5.77 7.48
CA ASN A 517 -17.20 5.76 7.33
C ASN A 517 -17.62 6.80 6.26
N THR A 518 -18.67 7.58 6.52
CA THR A 518 -18.98 8.77 5.72
C THR A 518 -17.78 9.70 5.78
N PRO A 519 -17.17 10.06 4.65
CA PRO A 519 -15.98 10.90 4.64
C PRO A 519 -16.19 12.20 5.42
N LYS A 520 -15.23 12.50 6.31
CA LYS A 520 -15.13 13.76 7.03
C LYS A 520 -13.82 14.43 6.64
N ILE A 521 -13.89 15.70 6.30
CA ILE A 521 -12.72 16.49 5.88
C ILE A 521 -12.65 17.73 6.78
N ALA A 522 -11.49 18.00 7.34
CA ALA A 522 -11.18 19.24 8.05
C ALA A 522 -9.96 19.89 7.41
N PHE A 523 -10.07 21.15 7.08
CA PHE A 523 -9.04 21.91 6.40
C PHE A 523 -8.81 23.23 7.13
N LYS A 524 -7.58 23.42 7.58
CA LYS A 524 -7.16 24.66 8.23
C LYS A 524 -5.97 25.24 7.48
N GLN A 525 -6.08 26.49 7.07
CA GLN A 525 -5.09 27.16 6.26
C GLN A 525 -4.93 28.62 6.68
N ASN A 526 -3.69 29.03 6.90
CA ASN A 526 -3.30 30.41 7.09
C ASN A 526 -2.38 30.81 5.93
N MET A 527 -2.74 31.87 5.25
CA MET A 527 -1.96 32.44 4.15
C MET A 527 -1.61 33.87 4.49
N SER A 528 -0.36 34.26 4.38
CA SER A 528 0.13 35.61 4.73
C SER A 528 0.89 36.25 3.58
N SER A 529 0.69 37.56 3.41
CA SER A 529 1.34 38.38 2.37
C SER A 529 1.12 37.90 0.94
N ILE A 530 -0.03 37.30 0.65
CA ILE A 530 -0.33 36.75 -0.67
C ILE A 530 -0.84 37.82 -1.63
N SER A 531 -0.36 37.82 -2.87
CA SER A 531 -0.99 38.51 -3.96
C SER A 531 -2.24 37.76 -4.39
N ILE A 532 -3.43 38.30 -4.07
CA ILE A 532 -4.70 37.56 -4.21
C ILE A 532 -5.15 37.38 -5.68
N GLU A 533 -4.88 38.37 -6.55
CA GLU A 533 -5.32 38.30 -7.96
C GLU A 533 -4.74 37.09 -8.72
N PRO A 534 -3.41 36.86 -8.76
CA PRO A 534 -2.88 35.71 -9.48
C PRO A 534 -3.34 34.38 -8.85
N LEU A 535 -3.59 34.32 -7.55
CA LEU A 535 -4.19 33.14 -6.90
C LEU A 535 -5.61 32.88 -7.44
N LEU A 536 -6.46 33.92 -7.51
CA LEU A 536 -7.84 33.78 -8.01
C LEU A 536 -7.88 33.46 -9.51
N ILE A 537 -6.94 33.99 -10.28
CA ILE A 537 -6.80 33.66 -11.71
C ILE A 537 -6.48 32.18 -11.88
N ASP A 538 -5.45 31.70 -11.20
CA ASP A 538 -5.00 30.31 -11.34
C ASP A 538 -6.03 29.32 -10.76
N ALA A 539 -6.66 29.65 -9.60
CA ALA A 539 -7.59 28.75 -8.92
C ALA A 539 -8.97 28.65 -9.59
N ILE A 540 -9.54 29.78 -10.02
CA ILE A 540 -10.96 29.87 -10.46
C ILE A 540 -11.17 30.72 -11.70
N ASN A 541 -10.11 31.13 -12.39
CA ASN A 541 -10.15 32.04 -13.55
C ASN A 541 -10.92 33.34 -13.27
N ASN A 542 -10.69 33.96 -12.12
CA ASN A 542 -11.37 35.14 -11.66
C ASN A 542 -10.40 36.29 -11.44
N HIS A 543 -10.71 37.47 -12.09
CA HIS A 543 -9.90 38.69 -12.05
C HIS A 543 -10.53 39.78 -11.19
N MET A 544 -11.59 39.50 -10.44
CA MET A 544 -12.42 40.55 -9.80
C MET A 544 -11.78 41.20 -8.60
N LEU A 545 -10.80 40.57 -7.93
CA LEU A 545 -10.19 41.10 -6.72
C LEU A 545 -8.68 41.08 -6.83
N SER A 546 -8.05 42.24 -6.54
CA SER A 546 -6.61 42.38 -6.39
C SER A 546 -6.27 42.95 -5.01
N GLY A 547 -5.02 42.80 -4.63
CA GLY A 547 -4.48 43.24 -3.35
C GLY A 547 -3.52 42.23 -2.79
N LYS A 548 -2.82 42.63 -1.71
CA LYS A 548 -1.89 41.78 -0.98
C LYS A 548 -2.31 41.67 0.47
N GLY A 549 -2.31 40.45 1.03
CA GLY A 549 -2.75 40.29 2.42
C GLY A 549 -2.78 38.90 2.98
N THR A 550 -3.69 38.70 3.90
CA THR A 550 -3.86 37.46 4.67
C THR A 550 -5.19 36.81 4.35
N LEU A 551 -5.20 35.50 4.25
CA LEU A 551 -6.39 34.67 4.12
C LEU A 551 -6.31 33.55 5.18
N ASN A 552 -7.31 33.49 6.05
CA ASN A 552 -7.44 32.44 7.05
C ASN A 552 -8.69 31.61 6.74
N VAL A 553 -8.57 30.30 6.75
CA VAL A 553 -9.66 29.35 6.51
C VAL A 553 -9.57 28.24 7.56
N ASP A 554 -10.67 27.98 8.25
CA ASP A 554 -10.81 26.85 9.18
C ASP A 554 -12.18 26.22 8.96
N ILE A 555 -12.24 25.18 8.15
CA ILE A 555 -13.49 24.58 7.68
C ILE A 555 -13.50 23.06 7.87
N SER A 556 -14.67 22.55 8.09
CA SER A 556 -14.93 21.12 8.13
C SER A 556 -16.20 20.77 7.33
N THR A 557 -16.22 19.54 6.79
CA THR A 557 -17.35 19.05 6.03
C THR A 557 -17.44 17.54 6.10
N GLN A 558 -18.59 16.98 5.69
CA GLN A 558 -18.82 15.54 5.60
C GLN A 558 -19.74 15.20 4.43
N GLY A 559 -19.49 14.07 3.77
CA GLY A 559 -20.35 13.62 2.66
C GLY A 559 -19.67 12.68 1.70
N ASN A 560 -20.45 11.92 0.95
CA ASN A 560 -19.97 10.97 -0.05
C ASN A 560 -19.88 11.56 -1.47
N THR A 561 -20.43 12.76 -1.69
CA THR A 561 -20.43 13.43 -3.00
C THR A 561 -19.98 14.88 -2.84
N VAL A 562 -19.54 15.51 -3.94
CA VAL A 562 -19.14 16.92 -3.95
C VAL A 562 -20.28 17.83 -3.47
N ASN A 563 -21.52 17.54 -3.88
CA ASN A 563 -22.70 18.31 -3.46
C ASN A 563 -22.97 18.13 -1.95
N ALA A 564 -22.84 16.90 -1.43
CA ALA A 564 -22.99 16.65 0.01
C ALA A 564 -21.91 17.40 0.82
N LEU A 565 -20.65 17.38 0.36
CA LEU A 565 -19.57 18.14 1.01
C LEU A 565 -19.86 19.64 1.01
N LYS A 566 -20.31 20.23 -0.09
CA LYS A 566 -20.68 21.65 -0.15
C LYS A 566 -21.81 22.00 0.82
N LYS A 567 -22.87 21.18 0.87
CA LYS A 567 -24.04 21.37 1.77
C LYS A 567 -23.71 21.19 3.25
N ALA A 568 -22.71 20.40 3.58
CA ALA A 568 -22.30 20.14 4.95
C ALA A 568 -21.09 20.99 5.38
N LEU A 569 -20.70 22.00 4.59
CA LEU A 569 -19.55 22.86 4.90
C LEU A 569 -19.85 23.75 6.09
N ASN A 570 -18.98 23.73 7.11
CA ASN A 570 -19.05 24.53 8.32
C ASN A 570 -17.66 25.08 8.69
N GLY A 571 -17.61 26.23 9.34
CA GLY A 571 -16.38 26.81 9.83
C GLY A 571 -16.30 28.31 9.64
N THR A 572 -15.09 28.83 9.49
CA THR A 572 -14.81 30.27 9.35
C THR A 572 -13.83 30.52 8.21
N ALA A 573 -13.98 31.68 7.59
CA ALA A 573 -12.98 32.23 6.67
C ALA A 573 -12.82 33.73 6.95
N ALA A 574 -11.59 34.25 6.84
CA ALA A 574 -11.32 35.66 7.00
C ALA A 574 -10.29 36.13 5.96
N ILE A 575 -10.49 37.33 5.44
CA ILE A 575 -9.62 37.95 4.45
C ILE A 575 -9.27 39.38 4.90
N ASP A 576 -7.98 39.73 4.82
CA ASP A 576 -7.47 41.07 5.05
C ASP A 576 -6.53 41.43 3.92
N LEU A 577 -6.87 42.43 3.13
CA LEU A 577 -6.09 42.88 1.97
C LEU A 577 -5.72 44.33 2.08
N ALA A 578 -4.55 44.68 1.58
CA ALA A 578 -4.08 46.03 1.42
C ALA A 578 -3.79 46.34 -0.04
N ASP A 579 -3.88 47.64 -0.41
CA ASP A 579 -3.47 48.19 -1.70
C ASP A 579 -4.03 47.43 -2.89
N GLY A 580 -5.35 47.28 -2.94
CA GLY A 580 -6.05 46.44 -3.91
C GLY A 580 -7.14 47.18 -4.66
N ALA A 581 -7.88 46.41 -5.50
CA ALA A 581 -9.02 46.88 -6.24
C ALA A 581 -10.09 45.78 -6.41
N VAL A 582 -11.35 46.16 -6.30
CA VAL A 582 -12.49 45.37 -6.79
C VAL A 582 -12.74 45.76 -8.27
N LYS A 583 -12.52 44.83 -9.17
CA LYS A 583 -12.68 45.03 -10.62
C LYS A 583 -14.10 44.65 -11.06
N GLY A 584 -14.57 45.24 -12.15
CA GLY A 584 -15.92 45.02 -12.68
C GLY A 584 -16.96 46.03 -12.20
N ILE A 585 -16.63 46.82 -11.17
CA ILE A 585 -17.50 47.86 -10.62
C ILE A 585 -16.69 49.16 -10.37
N ASP A 586 -17.13 50.25 -10.89
CA ASP A 586 -16.70 51.62 -10.50
C ASP A 586 -17.77 52.24 -9.60
N VAL A 587 -17.59 52.05 -8.28
CA VAL A 587 -18.51 52.57 -7.29
C VAL A 587 -18.54 54.13 -7.38
N ALA A 588 -17.38 54.76 -7.61
CA ALA A 588 -17.30 56.19 -7.77
C ALA A 588 -18.04 56.71 -8.99
N GLY A 589 -17.83 56.08 -10.15
CA GLY A 589 -18.53 56.40 -11.39
C GLY A 589 -20.04 56.14 -11.31
N THR A 590 -20.39 55.02 -10.67
CA THR A 590 -21.82 54.64 -10.46
C THR A 590 -22.53 55.71 -9.61
N ILE A 591 -21.90 56.15 -8.54
CA ILE A 591 -22.48 57.21 -7.63
C ILE A 591 -22.47 58.57 -8.31
N ARG A 592 -21.47 58.95 -9.12
CA ARG A 592 -21.50 60.19 -9.94
C ARG A 592 -22.70 60.19 -10.91
N GLY A 593 -22.97 59.04 -11.58
CA GLY A 593 -24.11 58.91 -12.49
C GLY A 593 -25.48 58.96 -11.78
N VAL A 594 -25.53 58.76 -10.45
CA VAL A 594 -26.77 58.95 -9.65
C VAL A 594 -27.16 60.43 -9.58
N LYS A 595 -26.21 61.34 -9.47
CA LYS A 595 -26.45 62.77 -9.47
C LYS A 595 -27.20 63.21 -10.74
N ASP A 596 -26.81 62.70 -11.93
CA ASP A 596 -27.42 63.04 -13.19
C ASP A 596 -28.84 62.38 -13.37
N LYS A 597 -29.12 61.31 -12.59
CA LYS A 597 -30.36 60.55 -12.60
C LYS A 597 -31.33 60.87 -11.45
N LEU A 598 -30.95 61.73 -10.52
CA LEU A 598 -31.81 62.16 -9.41
C LEU A 598 -33.18 62.75 -9.80
N ASN A 599 -33.34 63.15 -11.08
CA ASN A 599 -34.60 63.63 -11.62
C ASN A 599 -35.59 62.50 -12.00
N PHE A 600 -35.18 61.22 -11.94
CA PHE A 600 -36.00 60.08 -12.26
C PHE A 600 -35.75 58.93 -11.25
N MET A 601 -36.54 58.91 -10.17
CA MET A 601 -36.54 57.81 -9.17
C MET A 601 -37.02 56.49 -9.77
N LYS A 602 -36.19 55.75 -10.54
CA LYS A 602 -36.41 54.38 -10.93
C LYS A 602 -35.18 53.56 -10.57
N GLN A 603 -35.39 52.41 -9.96
CA GLN A 603 -34.36 51.39 -9.74
C GLN A 603 -33.61 51.15 -11.08
N SER A 604 -32.31 51.35 -11.12
CA SER A 604 -31.49 51.08 -12.29
C SER A 604 -30.58 49.92 -12.02
N ASN A 605 -30.65 48.89 -12.86
CA ASN A 605 -29.70 47.79 -12.89
C ASN A 605 -28.35 48.33 -13.43
N VAL A 606 -27.26 48.04 -12.72
CA VAL A 606 -25.90 48.37 -13.13
C VAL A 606 -25.30 47.10 -13.77
N THR A 607 -24.97 47.20 -15.04
CA THR A 607 -24.21 46.14 -15.73
C THR A 607 -22.74 46.23 -15.35
N GLY A 608 -22.16 45.14 -14.90
CA GLY A 608 -20.73 45.05 -14.61
C GLY A 608 -19.90 45.27 -15.90
N ASP A 609 -18.94 46.17 -15.88
CA ASP A 609 -18.01 46.48 -16.96
C ASP A 609 -16.59 46.10 -16.49
N LYS A 610 -15.98 45.11 -17.13
CA LYS A 610 -14.66 44.54 -16.75
C LYS A 610 -13.52 45.58 -16.78
N SER A 611 -13.69 46.70 -17.50
CA SER A 611 -12.71 47.80 -17.56
C SER A 611 -12.77 48.73 -16.35
N LYS A 612 -13.82 48.62 -15.51
CA LYS A 612 -14.07 49.47 -14.36
C LYS A 612 -13.52 48.81 -13.09
N LYS A 613 -13.03 49.63 -12.19
CA LYS A 613 -12.50 49.19 -10.89
C LYS A 613 -12.81 50.18 -9.75
N THR A 614 -12.83 49.66 -8.52
CA THR A 614 -12.87 50.42 -7.31
C THR A 614 -11.60 50.12 -6.54
N ASP A 615 -10.67 51.06 -6.48
CA ASP A 615 -9.42 50.92 -5.70
C ASP A 615 -9.70 51.08 -4.18
N PHE A 616 -8.99 50.34 -3.37
CA PHE A 616 -9.04 50.40 -1.91
C PHE A 616 -7.63 50.34 -1.30
N THR A 617 -7.46 50.98 -0.14
CA THR A 617 -6.24 50.89 0.68
C THR A 617 -6.28 49.69 1.64
N GLU A 618 -7.45 49.36 2.16
CA GLU A 618 -7.69 48.23 3.06
C GLU A 618 -9.04 47.59 2.73
N MET A 619 -9.09 46.26 2.85
CA MET A 619 -10.33 45.46 2.77
C MET A 619 -10.22 44.34 3.79
N SER A 620 -11.18 44.22 4.67
CA SER A 620 -11.32 43.09 5.61
C SER A 620 -12.75 42.56 5.61
N ALA A 621 -12.86 41.22 5.75
CA ALA A 621 -14.14 40.55 5.91
C ALA A 621 -13.92 39.20 6.60
N SER A 622 -14.85 38.84 7.49
CA SER A 622 -14.90 37.48 8.05
C SER A 622 -16.24 36.81 7.75
N PHE A 623 -16.19 35.49 7.55
CA PHE A 623 -17.33 34.68 7.18
C PHE A 623 -17.54 33.57 8.21
N ASN A 624 -18.76 33.43 8.68
CA ASN A 624 -19.21 32.29 9.46
C ASN A 624 -19.97 31.34 8.53
N ILE A 625 -19.42 30.15 8.31
CA ILE A 625 -19.97 29.19 7.34
C ILE A 625 -20.78 28.15 8.10
N ARG A 626 -22.05 28.00 7.73
CA ARG A 626 -22.96 27.00 8.28
C ARG A 626 -23.75 26.33 7.18
N ASN A 627 -23.66 25.00 7.11
CA ASN A 627 -24.37 24.19 6.12
C ASN A 627 -24.23 24.71 4.67
N GLY A 628 -22.99 25.11 4.31
CA GLY A 628 -22.67 25.59 2.98
C GLY A 628 -23.02 27.05 2.69
N VAL A 629 -23.56 27.78 3.66
CA VAL A 629 -23.83 29.22 3.55
C VAL A 629 -22.83 30.02 4.39
N ALA A 630 -22.06 30.87 3.73
CA ALA A 630 -21.10 31.77 4.35
C ALA A 630 -21.76 33.13 4.63
N HIS A 631 -22.01 33.42 5.88
CA HIS A 631 -22.54 34.68 6.37
C HIS A 631 -21.45 35.66 6.73
N ASN A 632 -21.59 36.91 6.28
CA ASN A 632 -20.70 38.03 6.62
C ASN A 632 -21.54 39.21 7.08
N GLU A 633 -21.02 39.94 8.11
CA GLU A 633 -21.64 41.16 8.64
C GLU A 633 -20.60 42.27 8.94
N ASP A 634 -19.33 42.01 8.69
CA ASP A 634 -18.21 42.87 9.09
C ASP A 634 -17.36 43.37 7.91
N LEU A 635 -17.86 43.32 6.68
CA LEU A 635 -17.13 43.85 5.53
C LEU A 635 -16.72 45.30 5.80
N ASN A 636 -15.45 45.58 5.67
CA ASN A 636 -14.89 46.89 5.82
C ASN A 636 -13.88 47.17 4.68
N ILE A 637 -14.25 48.08 3.77
CA ILE A 637 -13.37 48.52 2.68
C ILE A 637 -13.12 50.02 2.82
N LYS A 638 -11.84 50.38 2.90
CA LYS A 638 -11.41 51.80 2.92
C LYS A 638 -10.93 52.15 1.50
N ALA A 639 -11.75 52.91 0.81
CA ALA A 639 -11.42 53.48 -0.49
C ALA A 639 -11.19 55.00 -0.38
N PRO A 640 -10.49 55.64 -1.32
CA PRO A 640 -10.22 57.09 -1.29
C PRO A 640 -11.46 57.95 -1.09
N LEU A 641 -12.58 57.59 -1.74
CA LEU A 641 -13.84 58.35 -1.73
C LEU A 641 -14.93 57.66 -0.87
N PHE A 642 -14.74 56.43 -0.37
CA PHE A 642 -15.76 55.65 0.28
C PHE A 642 -15.24 54.88 1.48
N ARG A 643 -16.15 54.64 2.43
CA ARG A 643 -16.08 53.52 3.38
C ARG A 643 -17.19 52.58 3.05
N ILE A 644 -16.86 51.33 2.74
CA ILE A 644 -17.84 50.32 2.27
C ILE A 644 -17.95 49.25 3.34
N GLY A 645 -19.05 49.26 4.08
CA GLY A 645 -19.48 48.11 4.88
C GLY A 645 -20.36 47.17 4.07
N GLY A 646 -20.73 46.05 4.65
CA GLY A 646 -21.67 45.15 4.01
C GLY A 646 -22.04 43.97 4.88
N ASP A 647 -23.18 43.36 4.55
CA ASP A 647 -23.69 42.17 5.19
C ASP A 647 -24.45 41.30 4.20
N GLY A 648 -24.48 39.99 4.45
CA GLY A 648 -25.23 39.08 3.64
C GLY A 648 -24.67 37.68 3.59
N ASP A 649 -25.22 36.90 2.66
CA ASP A 649 -24.95 35.49 2.53
C ASP A 649 -24.37 35.13 1.17
N VAL A 650 -23.38 34.24 1.21
CA VAL A 650 -22.81 33.57 0.02
C VAL A 650 -23.10 32.08 0.15
N ASP A 651 -24.06 31.58 -0.63
CA ASP A 651 -24.44 30.18 -0.65
C ASP A 651 -23.50 29.40 -1.57
N ILE A 652 -22.51 28.73 -0.95
CA ILE A 652 -21.49 27.92 -1.66
C ILE A 652 -22.11 26.66 -2.22
N ALA A 653 -23.14 26.10 -1.53
CA ALA A 653 -23.81 24.90 -1.94
C ALA A 653 -24.59 25.09 -3.24
N ASN A 654 -25.37 26.19 -3.33
CA ASN A 654 -26.20 26.50 -4.48
C ASN A 654 -25.54 27.49 -5.45
N GLN A 655 -24.32 27.97 -5.13
CA GLN A 655 -23.55 28.94 -5.93
C GLN A 655 -24.31 30.24 -6.18
N THR A 656 -24.98 30.77 -5.14
CA THR A 656 -25.75 32.00 -5.18
C THR A 656 -25.23 33.00 -4.14
N ILE A 657 -25.51 34.28 -4.41
CA ILE A 657 -25.15 35.41 -3.56
C ILE A 657 -26.39 36.21 -3.23
N ASN A 658 -26.50 36.65 -1.99
CA ASN A 658 -27.49 37.60 -1.49
C ASN A 658 -26.82 38.53 -0.50
N TYR A 659 -26.20 39.60 -1.01
CA TYR A 659 -25.31 40.45 -0.26
C TYR A 659 -25.66 41.93 -0.46
N THR A 660 -25.48 42.75 0.56
CA THR A 660 -25.73 44.18 0.49
C THR A 660 -24.43 44.93 0.86
N ALA A 661 -23.78 45.55 -0.11
CA ALA A 661 -22.68 46.43 0.10
C ALA A 661 -23.19 47.87 0.40
N LYS A 662 -22.63 48.55 1.38
CA LYS A 662 -23.07 49.84 1.93
C LYS A 662 -22.00 50.89 1.79
N PRO A 663 -21.68 51.38 0.56
CA PRO A 663 -20.72 52.48 0.38
C PRO A 663 -21.26 53.76 0.98
N THR A 664 -20.44 54.37 1.85
CA THR A 664 -20.66 55.70 2.46
C THR A 664 -19.65 56.67 1.89
N VAL A 665 -20.11 57.80 1.32
CA VAL A 665 -19.23 58.84 0.80
C VAL A 665 -18.51 59.58 1.91
N VAL A 666 -17.18 59.70 1.82
CA VAL A 666 -16.36 60.41 2.83
C VAL A 666 -15.84 61.75 2.32
N ASN A 667 -15.62 62.69 3.25
CA ASN A 667 -15.35 64.10 3.00
C ASN A 667 -13.93 64.43 2.50
N SER A 668 -13.26 63.56 1.76
CA SER A 668 -11.89 63.76 1.26
C SER A 668 -11.88 64.07 -0.22
N LEU A 669 -12.23 65.24 -0.62
CA LEU A 669 -12.53 65.57 -2.03
C LEU A 669 -11.47 66.44 -2.69
N LYS A 670 -10.39 66.83 -2.02
CA LYS A 670 -9.29 67.62 -2.63
C LYS A 670 -8.39 66.70 -3.43
N GLY A 671 -8.44 66.84 -4.77
CA GLY A 671 -7.48 66.26 -5.69
C GLY A 671 -7.98 65.23 -6.73
N GLN A 672 -9.24 64.77 -6.66
CA GLN A 672 -9.74 63.72 -7.56
C GLN A 672 -11.04 64.07 -8.30
N GLY A 673 -11.24 65.33 -8.67
CA GLY A 673 -12.44 65.80 -9.39
C GLY A 673 -13.73 65.71 -8.58
N GLY A 674 -13.61 65.79 -7.24
CA GLY A 674 -14.67 65.46 -6.29
C GLY A 674 -15.53 66.64 -5.80
N SER A 675 -15.38 67.84 -6.32
CA SER A 675 -16.25 68.97 -5.96
C SER A 675 -17.74 68.72 -6.18
N ASP A 676 -18.04 67.74 -7.03
CA ASP A 676 -19.40 67.41 -7.40
C ASP A 676 -20.14 66.43 -6.45
N LEU A 677 -19.46 65.77 -5.52
CA LEU A 677 -20.05 64.80 -4.62
C LEU A 677 -20.34 65.35 -3.20
N GLY A 678 -20.13 66.65 -2.97
CA GLY A 678 -20.30 67.29 -1.65
C GLY A 678 -21.71 67.07 -1.09
N ILE A 679 -22.75 67.12 -1.92
CA ILE A 679 -24.12 66.87 -1.52
C ILE A 679 -24.42 65.45 -1.05
N LEU A 680 -23.56 64.50 -1.46
CA LEU A 680 -23.66 63.09 -1.10
C LEU A 680 -22.77 62.70 0.10
N ASN A 681 -22.04 63.65 0.68
CA ASN A 681 -21.13 63.40 1.78
C ASN A 681 -21.85 62.85 3.01
N GLY A 682 -21.33 61.75 3.57
CA GLY A 682 -21.93 61.05 4.70
C GLY A 682 -23.17 60.21 4.34
N LEU A 683 -23.56 60.15 3.08
CA LEU A 683 -24.69 59.31 2.63
C LEU A 683 -24.21 57.91 2.28
N THR A 684 -24.97 56.93 2.75
CA THR A 684 -24.81 55.52 2.40
C THR A 684 -25.75 55.15 1.26
N ILE A 685 -25.23 54.54 0.18
CA ILE A 685 -26.00 54.09 -0.95
C ILE A 685 -25.91 52.57 -1.06
N PRO A 686 -26.88 51.80 -0.52
CA PRO A 686 -26.80 50.38 -0.52
C PRO A 686 -26.81 49.81 -1.95
N ILE A 687 -25.91 48.85 -2.23
CA ILE A 687 -25.84 48.07 -3.49
C ILE A 687 -26.20 46.66 -3.15
N LYS A 688 -27.36 46.18 -3.59
CA LYS A 688 -27.77 44.80 -3.42
C LYS A 688 -27.20 43.95 -4.55
N VAL A 689 -26.45 42.89 -4.17
CA VAL A 689 -25.88 41.92 -5.07
C VAL A 689 -26.60 40.58 -4.91
N THR A 690 -27.26 40.11 -5.96
CA THR A 690 -28.03 38.87 -5.94
C THR A 690 -27.80 38.03 -7.18
N GLY A 691 -28.23 36.77 -7.19
CA GLY A 691 -28.11 35.88 -8.35
C GLY A 691 -27.03 34.82 -8.19
N THR A 692 -26.60 34.24 -9.27
CA THR A 692 -25.56 33.19 -9.27
C THR A 692 -24.15 33.76 -9.37
N PHE A 693 -23.14 33.02 -8.93
CA PHE A 693 -21.72 33.41 -9.06
C PHE A 693 -21.36 33.73 -10.53
N ALA A 694 -21.96 33.01 -11.47
CA ALA A 694 -21.72 33.21 -12.91
C ALA A 694 -22.41 34.46 -13.49
N LYS A 695 -23.56 34.85 -12.89
CA LYS A 695 -24.35 36.01 -13.35
C LYS A 695 -24.89 36.77 -12.14
N PRO A 696 -24.04 37.56 -11.44
CA PRO A 696 -24.49 38.42 -10.36
C PRO A 696 -25.30 39.60 -10.90
N ASN A 697 -26.37 39.97 -10.21
CA ASN A 697 -27.22 41.13 -10.48
C ASN A 697 -26.91 42.19 -9.43
N TYR A 698 -26.77 43.43 -9.87
CA TYR A 698 -26.49 44.58 -9.02
C TYR A 698 -27.66 45.57 -9.08
N ALA A 699 -28.22 45.92 -7.93
CA ALA A 699 -29.32 46.87 -7.82
C ALA A 699 -28.98 47.92 -6.77
N LEU A 700 -29.14 49.22 -7.15
CA LEU A 700 -28.99 50.35 -6.21
C LEU A 700 -30.29 50.52 -5.42
N ASP A 701 -30.20 50.64 -4.10
CA ASP A 701 -31.33 50.93 -3.22
C ASP A 701 -31.34 52.44 -2.89
N PHE A 702 -32.28 53.18 -3.45
CA PHE A 702 -32.45 54.61 -3.25
C PHE A 702 -33.45 54.95 -2.20
N SER A 703 -34.06 54.00 -1.50
CA SER A 703 -35.18 54.24 -0.54
C SER A 703 -34.82 55.20 0.59
N GLY A 704 -33.57 55.20 1.06
CA GLY A 704 -33.09 56.12 2.11
C GLY A 704 -32.44 57.43 1.60
N LEU A 705 -32.18 57.51 0.26
CA LEU A 705 -31.32 58.57 -0.28
C LEU A 705 -32.01 59.94 -0.29
N ALA A 706 -33.33 59.98 -0.57
CA ALA A 706 -34.08 61.23 -0.63
C ALA A 706 -34.15 61.93 0.74
N ALA A 707 -34.35 61.20 1.82
CA ALA A 707 -34.32 61.75 3.16
C ALA A 707 -32.94 62.24 3.58
N GLY A 708 -31.87 61.53 3.17
CA GLY A 708 -30.49 61.91 3.47
C GLY A 708 -30.06 63.17 2.70
N ILE A 709 -30.42 63.30 1.43
CA ILE A 709 -30.16 64.49 0.60
C ILE A 709 -30.90 65.71 1.14
N ALA A 710 -32.17 65.54 1.50
CA ALA A 710 -32.97 66.60 2.11
C ALA A 710 -32.31 67.11 3.41
N LYS A 711 -31.82 66.21 4.26
CA LYS A 711 -31.08 66.50 5.48
C LYS A 711 -29.80 67.27 5.17
N ASN A 712 -28.99 66.85 4.21
CA ASN A 712 -27.76 67.56 3.81
C ASN A 712 -27.99 68.93 3.22
N LYS A 713 -29.02 69.08 2.35
CA LYS A 713 -29.42 70.37 1.80
C LYS A 713 -29.91 71.35 2.89
N LEU A 714 -30.62 70.84 3.88
CA LEU A 714 -31.07 71.62 5.02
C LEU A 714 -29.88 72.14 5.86
N LEU A 715 -28.85 71.33 5.99
CA LEU A 715 -27.60 71.67 6.70
C LEU A 715 -26.70 72.64 5.92
N GLU A 716 -26.74 72.64 4.63
CA GLU A 716 -26.00 73.58 3.74
C GLU A 716 -26.63 74.96 3.70
N ASN A 717 -27.97 75.06 3.80
CA ASN A 717 -28.69 76.31 3.71
C ASN A 717 -28.89 77.04 5.09
N VAL A 718 -28.49 76.38 6.16
CA VAL A 718 -28.58 76.98 7.51
C VAL A 718 -27.16 77.31 7.99
N GLY A 719 -26.63 78.49 7.66
CA GLY A 719 -25.35 78.96 8.14
C GLY A 719 -25.46 79.57 9.55
N GLY A 720 -24.32 79.61 10.28
CA GLY A 720 -24.18 80.20 11.63
C GLY A 720 -24.65 79.30 12.78
N ALA A 721 -24.76 79.83 13.95
CA ALA A 721 -25.03 79.13 15.20
C ALA A 721 -26.27 78.21 15.15
N LYS A 722 -27.23 78.51 14.31
CA LYS A 722 -28.40 77.68 14.10
C LYS A 722 -28.07 76.39 13.29
N GLY A 723 -27.15 76.45 12.34
CA GLY A 723 -26.66 75.31 11.60
C GLY A 723 -25.83 74.34 12.45
N ASP A 724 -25.02 74.89 13.32
CA ASP A 724 -24.21 74.09 14.24
C ASP A 724 -25.05 73.44 15.36
N ALA A 725 -26.12 74.13 15.82
CA ALA A 725 -27.10 73.51 16.71
C ALA A 725 -27.88 72.34 16.07
N ILE A 726 -28.25 72.44 14.78
CA ILE A 726 -28.92 71.39 14.07
C ILE A 726 -27.98 70.23 13.83
N LYS A 727 -26.69 70.49 13.50
CA LYS A 727 -25.64 69.44 13.35
C LYS A 727 -25.45 68.68 14.66
N SER A 728 -25.36 69.40 15.79
CA SER A 728 -25.21 68.78 17.12
C SER A 728 -26.42 67.95 17.54
N LEU A 729 -27.64 68.38 17.22
CA LEU A 729 -28.89 67.61 17.46
C LEU A 729 -28.97 66.36 16.63
N ILE A 730 -28.55 66.42 15.37
CA ILE A 730 -28.55 65.29 14.43
C ILE A 730 -27.48 64.26 14.82
N ASN A 731 -26.35 64.69 15.37
CA ASN A 731 -25.28 63.81 15.88
C ASN A 731 -25.54 63.28 17.32
N GLY A 732 -26.74 63.49 17.85
CA GLY A 732 -27.14 62.96 19.16
C GLY A 732 -26.65 63.81 20.37
N ASN A 733 -25.98 64.90 20.16
CA ASN A 733 -25.36 65.68 21.20
C ASN A 733 -26.28 66.88 21.60
N LYS A 734 -27.35 66.60 22.35
CA LYS A 734 -28.37 67.55 22.79
C LYS A 734 -27.77 68.70 23.63
N ALA A 735 -26.70 68.44 24.36
CA ALA A 735 -26.10 69.42 25.21
C ALA A 735 -25.33 70.54 24.44
N ASP A 736 -24.63 70.14 23.32
CA ASP A 736 -23.91 71.09 22.48
C ASP A 736 -24.88 71.85 21.54
N ALA A 737 -25.98 71.26 21.18
CA ALA A 737 -27.03 71.97 20.45
C ALA A 737 -27.67 73.10 21.26
N ILE A 738 -27.96 72.91 22.53
CA ILE A 738 -28.50 73.88 23.43
C ILE A 738 -27.43 74.99 23.71
N LYS A 739 -26.15 74.62 23.86
CA LYS A 739 -25.04 75.61 24.08
C LYS A 739 -24.87 76.54 22.87
N SER A 740 -24.98 76.03 21.62
CA SER A 740 -24.84 76.87 20.44
C SER A 740 -26.05 77.77 20.16
N LEU A 741 -27.23 77.44 20.69
CA LEU A 741 -28.40 78.28 20.61
C LEU A 741 -28.49 79.42 21.67
N ILE A 742 -27.82 79.27 22.82
CA ILE A 742 -27.90 80.20 23.97
C ILE A 742 -26.67 81.09 23.96
N GLY A 743 -25.57 80.78 23.26
CA GLY A 743 -24.31 81.49 23.30
C GLY A 743 -24.09 82.58 22.27
N GLY A 744 -25.11 83.31 21.86
CA GLY A 744 -25.01 84.52 21.05
C GLY A 744 -24.86 85.81 21.82
N GLY A 745 -23.68 86.23 22.29
CA GLY A 745 -23.45 87.50 22.95
C GLY A 745 -21.99 87.75 23.37
N ASN A 746 -21.28 88.55 22.52
CA ASN A 746 -20.11 89.39 22.71
C ASN A 746 -18.79 88.89 23.28
N LYS A 747 -17.79 89.00 22.45
CA LYS A 747 -16.46 89.53 22.49
C LYS A 747 -15.72 89.58 23.87
N THR A 748 -14.55 88.97 23.95
CA THR A 748 -13.21 89.58 23.87
C THR A 748 -12.13 88.59 24.33
N ALA A 749 -11.06 88.54 23.59
CA ALA A 749 -9.78 87.90 23.91
C ALA A 749 -8.98 88.91 24.88
N PRO A 750 -7.77 88.66 25.32
CA PRO A 750 -6.91 87.45 25.27
C PRO A 750 -6.14 87.17 26.57
N ALA A 751 -5.15 86.33 26.48
CA ALA A 751 -3.86 86.18 27.20
C ALA A 751 -3.77 85.02 28.21
N GLN A 752 -2.93 84.13 27.89
CA GLN A 752 -1.55 83.87 28.29
C GLN A 752 -1.33 83.05 29.56
N GLU A 753 -0.55 82.05 29.32
CA GLU A 753 0.54 81.44 30.12
C GLU A 753 0.23 80.81 31.49
N ALA A 754 0.54 79.60 31.71
CA ALA A 754 1.77 79.05 32.26
C ALA A 754 1.52 77.70 32.87
N ALA A 755 2.36 76.76 32.52
CA ALA A 755 2.65 75.55 33.31
C ALA A 755 3.50 76.00 34.54
N PRO A 756 3.90 75.24 35.55
CA PRO A 756 4.05 73.76 35.53
C PRO A 756 3.79 73.06 36.90
N ALA A 757 4.01 71.74 36.84
CA ALA A 757 4.64 70.86 37.84
C ALA A 757 3.95 70.44 39.14
N GLY A 758 4.03 69.16 39.41
CA GLY A 758 4.29 68.66 40.76
C GLY A 758 3.50 67.46 41.21
N ASP A 759 4.15 66.34 41.09
CA ASP A 759 4.24 65.18 41.98
C ASP A 759 3.15 64.81 43.00
N ALA A 760 2.95 63.59 43.07
CA ALA A 760 3.00 62.60 44.17
C ALA A 760 1.76 61.80 44.51
N ALA A 761 1.97 60.55 44.25
CA ALA A 761 1.89 59.41 45.18
C ALA A 761 0.53 58.89 45.70
N THR A 762 0.42 57.61 45.49
CA THR A 762 -0.11 56.53 46.35
C THR A 762 -1.62 56.37 46.59
N GLN A 763 -2.20 55.35 46.16
CA GLN A 763 -2.60 54.11 46.86
C GLN A 763 -3.63 53.30 46.13
N THR A 764 -3.23 52.04 45.94
CA THR A 764 -4.12 50.88 45.67
C THR A 764 -5.13 50.71 46.82
N PRO A 765 -6.31 50.15 46.56
CA PRO A 765 -6.53 48.77 46.97
C PRO A 765 -7.23 47.86 45.92
N ALA A 766 -6.83 46.63 46.03
CA ALA A 766 -7.38 45.45 45.35
C ALA A 766 -8.69 44.99 46.06
N PRO A 767 -9.19 43.78 45.67
CA PRO A 767 -9.92 43.39 44.46
C PRO A 767 -11.35 42.89 44.85
N THR A 768 -12.26 42.81 43.90
CA THR A 768 -13.47 42.04 44.07
C THR A 768 -13.69 41.12 42.88
N THR A 769 -13.88 39.89 43.24
CA THR A 769 -14.03 38.63 42.54
C THR A 769 -15.05 38.61 41.42
N ALA A 770 -14.65 37.93 40.36
CA ALA A 770 -15.45 37.53 39.22
C ALA A 770 -16.50 36.47 39.55
N PRO A 771 -17.56 36.29 38.71
CA PRO A 771 -18.39 35.15 38.75
C PRO A 771 -18.15 34.23 37.54
N GLU A 772 -17.13 33.39 37.62
CA GLU A 772 -16.89 32.33 36.61
C GLU A 772 -17.65 31.03 36.85
N ASP A 773 -18.38 30.87 37.94
CA ASP A 773 -18.99 29.59 38.35
C ASP A 773 -20.39 29.29 37.82
N LYS A 774 -21.02 30.18 37.07
CA LYS A 774 -22.35 29.90 36.50
C LYS A 774 -22.35 29.32 35.08
N VAL A 775 -21.24 29.43 34.35
CA VAL A 775 -21.15 28.90 32.99
C VAL A 775 -20.71 27.44 32.98
N LYS A 776 -19.86 27.01 33.92
CA LYS A 776 -19.43 25.62 34.04
C LYS A 776 -20.54 24.65 34.47
N LYS A 777 -21.52 25.09 35.26
CA LYS A 777 -22.66 24.23 35.66
C LYS A 777 -23.72 24.00 34.56
N LYS A 778 -23.79 24.85 33.54
CA LYS A 778 -24.70 24.67 32.41
C LYS A 778 -24.08 23.78 31.32
N LEU A 779 -22.77 23.72 31.20
CA LEU A 779 -22.09 22.93 30.18
C LEU A 779 -22.04 21.42 30.54
N ASN A 780 -21.89 21.11 31.86
CA ASN A 780 -21.88 19.71 32.32
C ASN A 780 -23.28 19.03 32.29
N LYS A 781 -24.35 19.83 32.22
CA LYS A 781 -25.72 19.28 32.08
C LYS A 781 -26.13 19.02 30.63
N LEU A 782 -25.36 19.51 29.63
CA LEU A 782 -25.61 19.29 28.21
C LEU A 782 -24.78 18.14 27.60
N LEU A 783 -23.75 17.68 28.30
CA LEU A 783 -22.81 16.66 27.81
C LEU A 783 -22.88 15.31 28.54
N GLY A 784 -23.82 15.16 29.49
CA GLY A 784 -24.17 13.82 30.00
C GLY A 784 -23.06 13.10 30.75
N PHE A 785 -22.22 13.83 31.52
CA PHE A 785 -21.34 13.22 32.52
C PHE A 785 -21.62 13.81 33.90
#